data_067344f9d21336427e9cd7854045f40d
#
_entry.id   067344f9d21336427e9cd7854045f40d
#
_cell.length_a   1.000
_cell.length_b   1.000
_cell.length_c   1.000
_cell.angle_alpha   90.00
_cell.angle_beta   90.00
_cell.angle_gamma   90.00
#
_symmetry.space_group_name_H-M   'P 1'
#
loop_
_entity.id
_entity.type
_entity.pdbx_description
1 polymer ?
#
loop_
_entity_poly.entity_id
_entity_poly.type
_entity_poly.pdbx_seq_one_letter_code
_entity_poly.pdbx_strand_id
1 'polypeptide(L)'
;LLVSRPTSDYGSLYTAVINKGKKSKFVEDIPISIDGDSFQYFRAIVEFDVDNLDIEVLSSLVYRLFSDDATLYGPQTSYLNVQKVIGPLLIDDLKKALSTEHIDYHSVVNHILSSYYIDPTNGPGCFLSTAYSEIKDLLISIDNQHGTEYSAQLESKRFIALVDNHIALLLSRLTMAFSIIQYIREPSIEQINAVYDDLSVVNCNQLTSDWLGYTDHIGFTYFFGSPRFWGYKRLPNEKKDEMRRLFGGSISDADYCSAWLVKSARYVNQGRCKAAFVLTNSIVQGSQVPEIWNRVFNYGCEIFFAYDSFKWKPAEIASTNIGVTVVIIGIQKRQDGVKLLYHGDELIECQSIGPYLIPDSDTIVNKSNSSLFNVLPSIRKGNMPYDNGHLLINTYDEYLSIVNKDEAAHDLIKRIVGSEEFINSIRRWCLWIPGENERAKACEIEDIKERIDAVRSFRATSTATEKCKSNPHQFRECYSTTSGKCSLVVPSVSSENRPYIPIGFINDRTIVSNLAFAVYNCEPWVLCVLSSKMHMLWMKTVCGALETRYRYSNVLCYNTFPLPYISQAKKEALTSLSFSLIRIRENYCDMSLGDLYNNMPSDLIAIHDKINENVDSLYQDQPFESDLERLTCLINMYNKRIANE
;
A
#
# COMPACT_ATOMS: atom_id res chain seq x y z
N LEU A 1 33.69 -16.24 -27.02
CA LEU A 1 33.78 -17.37 -27.97
C LEU A 1 32.76 -17.31 -29.12
N LEU A 2 31.76 -16.43 -29.08
CA LEU A 2 30.80 -16.15 -30.14
C LEU A 2 31.22 -15.00 -31.09
N VAL A 3 32.27 -14.29 -30.77
CA VAL A 3 32.62 -12.97 -31.30
C VAL A 3 33.42 -13.02 -32.63
N SER A 4 33.82 -14.18 -33.15
CA SER A 4 34.81 -14.18 -34.22
C SER A 4 34.30 -14.24 -35.68
N ARG A 5 32.98 -14.10 -35.97
CA ARG A 5 32.49 -13.99 -37.36
C ARG A 5 31.21 -13.16 -37.48
N PRO A 6 31.20 -12.11 -38.32
CA PRO A 6 29.94 -11.49 -38.72
C PRO A 6 29.23 -12.44 -39.72
N THR A 7 28.06 -12.96 -39.32
CA THR A 7 27.23 -13.74 -40.24
C THR A 7 25.87 -13.06 -40.34
N SER A 8 25.43 -12.88 -41.61
CA SER A 8 24.07 -12.43 -41.92
C SER A 8 23.04 -13.56 -41.82
N ASP A 9 23.47 -14.74 -41.38
CA ASP A 9 22.65 -15.94 -41.27
C ASP A 9 22.47 -16.31 -39.80
N TYR A 10 21.32 -15.94 -39.24
CA TYR A 10 20.93 -16.21 -37.83
C TYR A 10 20.80 -17.71 -37.55
N GLY A 11 20.46 -18.53 -38.54
CA GLY A 11 20.38 -19.99 -38.40
C GLY A 11 21.73 -20.65 -38.17
N SER A 12 22.81 -20.16 -38.80
CA SER A 12 24.15 -20.69 -38.58
C SER A 12 24.75 -20.26 -37.25
N LEU A 13 24.41 -19.06 -36.76
CA LEU A 13 24.82 -18.60 -35.44
C LEU A 13 24.10 -19.38 -34.32
N TYR A 14 22.80 -19.61 -34.49
CA TYR A 14 21.99 -20.47 -33.63
C TYR A 14 22.57 -21.90 -33.55
N THR A 15 22.89 -22.49 -34.68
CA THR A 15 23.52 -23.82 -34.77
C THR A 15 24.91 -23.83 -34.14
N ALA A 16 25.69 -22.75 -34.24
CA ALA A 16 26.99 -22.63 -33.58
C ALA A 16 26.90 -22.51 -32.07
N VAL A 17 25.92 -21.75 -31.56
CA VAL A 17 25.61 -21.63 -30.13
C VAL A 17 25.14 -22.98 -29.58
N ILE A 18 24.22 -23.64 -30.24
CA ILE A 18 23.73 -24.97 -29.87
C ILE A 18 24.85 -26.02 -29.95
N ASN A 19 25.67 -26.02 -30.99
CA ASN A 19 26.74 -27.00 -31.16
C ASN A 19 27.90 -26.81 -30.15
N LYS A 20 28.20 -25.57 -29.74
CA LYS A 20 29.15 -25.31 -28.63
C LYS A 20 28.48 -25.48 -27.26
N GLY A 21 27.21 -25.14 -27.15
CA GLY A 21 26.41 -25.27 -25.91
C GLY A 21 25.91 -26.68 -25.62
N LYS A 22 25.94 -27.61 -26.62
CA LYS A 22 25.57 -29.03 -26.39
C LYS A 22 26.37 -29.75 -25.30
N LYS A 23 27.41 -29.11 -24.77
CA LYS A 23 28.19 -29.57 -23.62
C LYS A 23 27.77 -28.91 -22.31
N SER A 24 26.85 -27.93 -22.34
CA SER A 24 26.34 -27.24 -21.16
C SER A 24 24.84 -27.46 -21.05
N LYS A 25 24.37 -28.02 -19.93
CA LYS A 25 22.94 -28.17 -19.59
C LYS A 25 22.18 -26.82 -19.65
N PHE A 26 22.90 -25.72 -19.54
CA PHE A 26 22.41 -24.36 -19.65
C PHE A 26 21.62 -24.09 -20.95
N VAL A 27 21.97 -24.75 -22.06
CA VAL A 27 21.36 -24.52 -23.38
C VAL A 27 20.22 -25.51 -23.65
N GLU A 28 20.22 -26.67 -22.98
CA GLU A 28 19.19 -27.70 -23.16
C GLU A 28 17.83 -27.29 -22.57
N ASP A 29 17.83 -26.44 -21.55
CA ASP A 29 16.61 -26.00 -20.83
C ASP A 29 15.96 -24.75 -21.44
N ILE A 30 16.57 -24.09 -22.43
CA ILE A 30 16.01 -22.88 -23.05
C ILE A 30 15.11 -23.28 -24.23
N PRO A 31 13.78 -23.10 -24.13
CA PRO A 31 12.88 -23.30 -25.28
C PRO A 31 13.05 -22.14 -26.23
N ILE A 32 13.81 -22.33 -27.31
CA ILE A 32 14.19 -21.23 -28.20
C ILE A 32 13.34 -21.18 -29.46
N SER A 33 12.46 -20.17 -29.52
CA SER A 33 12.15 -19.47 -30.76
C SER A 33 12.60 -18.02 -30.55
N ILE A 34 13.82 -17.67 -30.94
CA ILE A 34 14.34 -16.30 -30.83
C ILE A 34 14.01 -15.59 -32.14
N ASP A 35 13.18 -14.52 -32.09
CA ASP A 35 12.98 -13.63 -33.24
C ASP A 35 14.19 -12.71 -33.49
N GLY A 36 14.19 -12.00 -34.63
CA GLY A 36 15.31 -11.15 -35.02
C GLY A 36 15.65 -10.01 -34.08
N ASP A 37 14.65 -9.50 -33.34
CA ASP A 37 14.83 -8.40 -32.36
C ASP A 37 15.40 -8.92 -31.05
N SER A 38 14.92 -10.05 -30.58
CA SER A 38 15.46 -10.74 -29.38
C SER A 38 16.92 -11.16 -29.57
N PHE A 39 17.32 -11.49 -30.82
CA PHE A 39 18.70 -11.84 -31.18
C PHE A 39 19.68 -10.66 -31.00
N GLN A 40 19.28 -9.43 -31.30
CA GLN A 40 20.14 -8.25 -31.09
C GLN A 40 20.49 -8.06 -29.62
N TYR A 41 19.54 -8.32 -28.68
CA TYR A 41 19.78 -8.26 -27.25
C TYR A 41 20.68 -9.41 -26.78
N PHE A 42 20.48 -10.62 -27.30
CA PHE A 42 21.35 -11.76 -26.99
C PHE A 42 22.80 -11.52 -27.48
N ARG A 43 22.96 -10.92 -28.67
CA ARG A 43 24.26 -10.52 -29.17
C ARG A 43 24.95 -9.48 -28.30
N ALA A 44 24.20 -8.48 -27.84
CA ALA A 44 24.73 -7.46 -26.89
C ALA A 44 25.22 -8.06 -25.59
N ILE A 45 24.51 -9.07 -25.04
CA ILE A 45 24.95 -9.81 -23.84
C ILE A 45 26.27 -10.56 -24.07
N VAL A 46 26.42 -11.18 -25.26
CA VAL A 46 27.60 -11.99 -25.58
C VAL A 46 28.83 -11.14 -25.98
N GLU A 47 28.61 -9.94 -26.53
CA GLU A 47 29.66 -8.97 -26.86
C GLU A 47 30.14 -8.18 -25.64
N PHE A 48 29.43 -8.26 -24.49
CA PHE A 48 29.84 -7.62 -23.24
C PHE A 48 30.94 -8.44 -22.54
N ASP A 49 31.86 -7.72 -21.90
CA ASP A 49 32.88 -8.32 -21.07
C ASP A 49 32.22 -8.90 -19.81
N VAL A 50 32.10 -10.22 -19.75
CA VAL A 50 31.38 -10.96 -18.70
C VAL A 50 31.98 -10.72 -17.32
N ASP A 51 33.28 -10.39 -17.24
CA ASP A 51 34.01 -10.15 -15.98
C ASP A 51 33.58 -8.83 -15.30
N ASN A 52 32.93 -7.92 -16.05
CA ASN A 52 32.44 -6.63 -15.57
C ASN A 52 30.91 -6.48 -15.71
N LEU A 53 30.17 -7.57 -15.95
CA LEU A 53 28.74 -7.52 -16.10
C LEU A 53 28.03 -7.34 -14.74
N ASP A 54 27.40 -6.19 -14.54
CA ASP A 54 26.52 -5.95 -13.42
C ASP A 54 25.32 -6.92 -13.45
N ILE A 55 25.09 -7.64 -12.36
CA ILE A 55 23.97 -8.59 -12.19
C ILE A 55 22.62 -7.92 -12.45
N GLU A 56 22.48 -6.64 -12.10
CA GLU A 56 21.27 -5.87 -12.36
C GLU A 56 21.02 -5.69 -13.86
N VAL A 57 22.08 -5.41 -14.63
CA VAL A 57 22.02 -5.28 -16.08
C VAL A 57 21.68 -6.62 -16.72
N LEU A 58 22.33 -7.70 -16.29
CA LEU A 58 22.08 -9.05 -16.79
C LEU A 58 20.65 -9.49 -16.55
N SER A 59 20.18 -9.40 -15.31
CA SER A 59 18.83 -9.81 -14.96
C SER A 59 17.76 -8.95 -15.64
N SER A 60 18.04 -7.64 -15.88
CA SER A 60 17.17 -6.75 -16.65
C SER A 60 17.11 -7.11 -18.13
N LEU A 61 18.24 -7.48 -18.74
CA LEU A 61 18.31 -7.93 -20.12
C LEU A 61 17.58 -9.25 -20.32
N VAL A 62 17.83 -10.21 -19.44
CA VAL A 62 17.16 -11.52 -19.46
C VAL A 62 15.66 -11.38 -19.24
N TYR A 63 15.22 -10.51 -18.32
CA TYR A 63 13.81 -10.19 -18.13
C TYR A 63 13.17 -9.62 -19.40
N ARG A 64 13.82 -8.70 -20.11
CA ARG A 64 13.32 -8.13 -21.39
C ARG A 64 13.21 -9.13 -22.51
N LEU A 65 14.14 -10.08 -22.59
CA LEU A 65 14.14 -11.13 -23.62
C LEU A 65 12.94 -12.07 -23.51
N PHE A 66 12.39 -12.26 -22.31
CA PHE A 66 11.32 -13.22 -22.05
C PHE A 66 10.00 -12.61 -21.62
N SER A 67 9.88 -11.26 -21.55
CA SER A 67 8.68 -10.56 -21.08
C SER A 67 7.90 -9.89 -22.22
N ASP A 68 7.41 -10.64 -23.20
CA ASP A 68 6.33 -10.13 -24.07
C ASP A 68 5.02 -9.91 -23.30
N ASP A 69 4.93 -10.42 -22.08
CA ASP A 69 3.79 -10.27 -21.19
C ASP A 69 4.19 -9.56 -19.90
N ALA A 70 4.20 -8.21 -19.93
CA ALA A 70 4.46 -7.35 -18.77
C ALA A 70 3.50 -7.59 -17.59
N THR A 71 2.47 -8.43 -17.76
CA THR A 71 1.51 -8.82 -16.73
C THR A 71 2.01 -9.97 -15.86
N LEU A 72 3.00 -10.74 -16.30
CA LEU A 72 3.51 -11.93 -15.60
C LEU A 72 4.49 -11.59 -14.47
N TYR A 73 5.25 -10.49 -14.62
CA TYR A 73 6.25 -10.06 -13.63
C TYR A 73 6.12 -8.58 -13.40
N GLY A 74 6.10 -8.16 -12.14
CA GLY A 74 6.27 -6.76 -11.75
C GLY A 74 7.64 -6.22 -12.22
N PRO A 75 7.84 -4.90 -12.23
CA PRO A 75 9.11 -4.30 -12.63
C PRO A 75 10.25 -4.84 -11.76
N GLN A 76 11.39 -5.13 -12.40
CA GLN A 76 12.58 -5.64 -11.74
C GLN A 76 13.04 -4.68 -10.64
N THR A 77 13.44 -5.26 -9.51
CA THR A 77 13.92 -4.53 -8.35
C THR A 77 15.36 -4.06 -8.55
N SER A 78 15.64 -2.78 -8.34
CA SER A 78 17.01 -2.27 -8.39
C SER A 78 17.87 -2.81 -7.24
N TYR A 79 19.17 -2.92 -7.45
CA TYR A 79 20.13 -3.36 -6.42
C TYR A 79 19.99 -2.56 -5.12
N LEU A 80 19.91 -1.23 -5.20
CA LEU A 80 19.74 -0.37 -4.03
C LEU A 80 18.47 -0.70 -3.22
N ASN A 81 17.42 -1.11 -3.89
CA ASN A 81 16.19 -1.51 -3.20
C ASN A 81 16.29 -2.92 -2.60
N VAL A 82 17.01 -3.84 -3.24
CA VAL A 82 17.33 -5.16 -2.66
C VAL A 82 18.17 -4.99 -1.41
N GLN A 83 19.15 -4.09 -1.42
CA GLN A 83 20.01 -3.77 -0.26
C GLN A 83 19.21 -3.26 0.95
N LYS A 84 18.13 -2.51 0.75
CA LYS A 84 17.23 -2.09 1.85
C LYS A 84 16.55 -3.25 2.56
N VAL A 85 16.43 -4.40 1.89
CA VAL A 85 15.89 -5.63 2.50
C VAL A 85 17.00 -6.48 3.09
N ILE A 86 18.04 -6.79 2.30
CA ILE A 86 19.12 -7.72 2.64
C ILE A 86 20.05 -7.12 3.71
N GLY A 87 20.34 -5.80 3.63
CA GLY A 87 21.19 -5.12 4.60
C GLY A 87 20.71 -5.34 6.03
N PRO A 88 19.58 -4.76 6.44
CA PRO A 88 19.08 -4.88 7.81
C PRO A 88 18.68 -6.30 8.22
N LEU A 89 18.28 -7.14 7.26
CA LEU A 89 17.88 -8.52 7.56
C LEU A 89 19.07 -9.42 7.90
N LEU A 90 20.17 -9.28 7.16
CA LEU A 90 21.29 -10.22 7.15
C LEU A 90 22.62 -9.55 7.47
N ILE A 91 23.00 -8.58 6.67
CA ILE A 91 24.38 -8.13 6.53
C ILE A 91 24.80 -7.21 7.67
N ASP A 92 23.92 -6.30 8.10
CA ASP A 92 24.27 -5.29 9.10
C ASP A 92 24.52 -5.93 10.47
N ASP A 93 23.69 -6.89 10.88
CA ASP A 93 23.90 -7.66 12.11
C ASP A 93 25.21 -8.46 12.08
N LEU A 94 25.54 -9.08 10.93
CA LEU A 94 26.79 -9.84 10.75
C LEU A 94 28.02 -8.93 10.78
N LYS A 95 27.97 -7.80 10.08
CA LYS A 95 29.05 -6.80 10.09
C LYS A 95 29.25 -6.21 11.49
N LYS A 96 28.17 -5.89 12.18
CA LYS A 96 28.20 -5.40 13.57
C LYS A 96 28.78 -6.44 14.52
N ALA A 97 28.36 -7.70 14.37
CA ALA A 97 28.93 -8.79 15.13
C ALA A 97 30.43 -8.92 14.91
N LEU A 98 30.93 -8.87 13.68
CA LEU A 98 32.35 -8.96 13.33
C LEU A 98 33.19 -7.75 13.78
N SER A 99 32.57 -6.58 13.97
CA SER A 99 33.27 -5.36 14.44
C SER A 99 33.41 -5.26 15.96
N THR A 100 32.84 -6.18 16.73
CA THR A 100 32.87 -6.16 18.20
C THR A 100 34.21 -6.73 18.71
N GLU A 101 34.90 -6.02 19.59
CA GLU A 101 36.10 -6.51 20.25
C GLU A 101 35.83 -7.82 21.01
N HIS A 102 36.68 -8.84 20.82
CA HIS A 102 36.58 -10.17 21.43
C HIS A 102 35.46 -11.10 20.92
N ILE A 103 34.96 -10.89 19.71
CA ILE A 103 33.95 -11.80 19.15
C ILE A 103 34.61 -13.08 18.63
N ASP A 104 33.91 -14.20 18.84
CA ASP A 104 34.22 -15.46 18.16
C ASP A 104 33.71 -15.41 16.73
N TYR A 105 34.54 -14.93 15.79
CA TYR A 105 34.19 -14.88 14.36
C TYR A 105 33.87 -16.26 13.79
N HIS A 106 34.40 -17.35 14.38
CA HIS A 106 34.04 -18.72 13.98
C HIS A 106 32.56 -19.00 14.22
N SER A 107 31.99 -18.49 15.31
CA SER A 107 30.52 -18.64 15.57
C SER A 107 29.69 -17.91 14.52
N VAL A 108 30.11 -16.69 14.12
CA VAL A 108 29.43 -15.91 13.06
C VAL A 108 29.51 -16.64 11.72
N VAL A 109 30.70 -17.12 11.36
CA VAL A 109 30.92 -17.89 10.12
C VAL A 109 30.09 -19.18 10.12
N ASN A 110 30.10 -19.94 11.22
CA ASN A 110 29.30 -21.16 11.34
C ASN A 110 27.80 -20.87 11.21
N HIS A 111 27.33 -19.75 11.77
CA HIS A 111 25.93 -19.30 11.58
C HIS A 111 25.65 -19.03 10.09
N ILE A 112 26.51 -18.32 9.39
CA ILE A 112 26.37 -18.03 7.95
C ILE A 112 26.32 -19.33 7.14
N LEU A 113 27.30 -20.21 7.33
CA LEU A 113 27.44 -21.44 6.53
C LEU A 113 26.35 -22.48 6.81
N SER A 114 25.76 -22.47 8.02
CA SER A 114 24.66 -23.37 8.38
C SER A 114 23.27 -22.82 8.07
N SER A 115 23.14 -21.54 7.76
CA SER A 115 21.85 -20.89 7.50
C SER A 115 21.30 -21.20 6.12
N TYR A 116 19.97 -21.07 5.97
CA TYR A 116 19.22 -21.13 4.72
C TYR A 116 18.70 -19.75 4.33
N TYR A 117 18.77 -19.44 3.05
CA TYR A 117 18.37 -18.17 2.45
C TYR A 117 17.30 -18.45 1.40
N ILE A 118 16.05 -18.10 1.70
CA ILE A 118 14.89 -18.51 0.89
C ILE A 118 14.16 -17.29 0.36
N ASP A 119 14.05 -17.19 -0.95
CA ASP A 119 13.13 -16.26 -1.61
C ASP A 119 11.87 -17.00 -2.06
N PRO A 120 10.77 -16.94 -1.26
CA PRO A 120 9.51 -17.58 -1.63
C PRO A 120 8.67 -16.73 -2.59
N THR A 121 9.23 -15.66 -3.11
CA THR A 121 8.56 -14.73 -4.03
C THR A 121 9.28 -14.65 -5.36
N ASN A 122 10.26 -15.53 -5.54
CA ASN A 122 11.30 -15.36 -6.51
C ASN A 122 10.75 -15.26 -7.94
N GLY A 123 11.19 -14.22 -8.62
CA GLY A 123 11.00 -13.99 -10.04
C GLY A 123 12.32 -14.23 -10.79
N PRO A 124 13.01 -13.17 -11.24
CA PRO A 124 14.28 -13.30 -11.96
C PRO A 124 15.52 -13.59 -11.08
N GLY A 125 15.39 -13.69 -9.75
CA GLY A 125 16.47 -14.11 -8.86
C GLY A 125 17.29 -13.00 -8.21
N CYS A 126 16.94 -11.73 -8.35
CA CYS A 126 17.74 -10.60 -7.86
C CYS A 126 18.02 -10.62 -6.35
N PHE A 127 17.06 -11.01 -5.53
CA PHE A 127 17.23 -11.03 -4.08
C PHE A 127 18.24 -12.10 -3.64
N LEU A 128 18.10 -13.32 -4.16
CA LEU A 128 19.02 -14.41 -3.82
C LEU A 128 20.41 -14.18 -4.36
N SER A 129 20.55 -13.67 -5.58
CA SER A 129 21.84 -13.36 -6.19
C SER A 129 22.58 -12.29 -5.38
N THR A 130 21.89 -11.22 -4.99
CA THR A 130 22.45 -10.18 -4.12
C THR A 130 22.84 -10.73 -2.75
N ALA A 131 21.96 -11.53 -2.12
CA ALA A 131 22.27 -12.15 -0.83
C ALA A 131 23.49 -13.07 -0.91
N TYR A 132 23.61 -13.87 -1.99
CA TYR A 132 24.78 -14.72 -2.21
C TYR A 132 26.07 -13.89 -2.35
N SER A 133 26.04 -12.86 -3.20
CA SER A 133 27.21 -12.02 -3.43
C SER A 133 27.67 -11.30 -2.16
N GLU A 134 26.76 -10.65 -1.44
CA GLU A 134 27.09 -9.96 -0.18
C GLU A 134 27.67 -10.90 0.89
N ILE A 135 27.10 -12.10 1.03
CA ILE A 135 27.60 -13.10 1.97
C ILE A 135 28.96 -13.63 1.52
N LYS A 136 29.14 -13.89 0.23
CA LYS A 136 30.40 -14.37 -0.34
C LYS A 136 31.51 -13.35 -0.13
N ASP A 137 31.24 -12.08 -0.43
CA ASP A 137 32.20 -10.99 -0.24
C ASP A 137 32.58 -10.79 1.23
N LEU A 138 31.61 -10.93 2.14
CA LEU A 138 31.86 -10.89 3.58
C LEU A 138 32.79 -12.04 4.01
N LEU A 139 32.55 -13.28 3.55
CA LEU A 139 33.41 -14.43 3.84
C LEU A 139 34.79 -14.28 3.23
N ILE A 140 34.92 -13.75 2.01
CA ILE A 140 36.23 -13.45 1.39
C ILE A 140 36.98 -12.39 2.21
N SER A 141 36.30 -11.38 2.74
CA SER A 141 36.91 -10.39 3.62
C SER A 141 37.48 -11.04 4.91
N ILE A 142 36.72 -11.97 5.51
CA ILE A 142 37.16 -12.74 6.68
C ILE A 142 38.35 -13.62 6.32
N ASP A 143 38.33 -14.33 5.19
CA ASP A 143 39.41 -15.19 4.73
C ASP A 143 40.72 -14.38 4.54
N ASN A 144 40.63 -13.21 3.92
CA ASN A 144 41.77 -12.31 3.72
C ASN A 144 42.34 -11.78 5.04
N GLN A 145 41.49 -11.53 6.04
CA GLN A 145 41.90 -11.01 7.33
C GLN A 145 42.53 -12.09 8.23
N HIS A 146 42.03 -13.33 8.16
CA HIS A 146 42.39 -14.40 9.09
C HIS A 146 43.18 -15.55 8.44
N GLY A 147 43.40 -15.54 7.13
CA GLY A 147 44.10 -16.61 6.40
C GLY A 147 43.31 -17.92 6.37
N THR A 148 41.99 -17.84 6.23
CA THR A 148 41.07 -18.99 6.18
C THR A 148 40.53 -19.21 4.78
N GLU A 149 39.69 -20.25 4.58
CA GLU A 149 39.05 -20.59 3.30
C GLU A 149 37.52 -20.81 3.49
N TYR A 150 36.86 -20.04 4.33
CA TYR A 150 35.46 -20.16 4.61
C TYR A 150 34.56 -19.82 3.41
N SER A 151 35.01 -18.87 2.60
CA SER A 151 34.27 -18.50 1.40
C SER A 151 34.11 -19.68 0.43
N ALA A 152 35.06 -20.63 0.39
CA ALA A 152 34.95 -21.85 -0.42
C ALA A 152 33.93 -22.87 0.12
N GLN A 153 33.54 -22.76 1.39
CA GLN A 153 32.57 -23.65 2.04
C GLN A 153 31.11 -23.21 1.87
N LEU A 154 30.87 -22.03 1.29
CA LEU A 154 29.51 -21.53 1.07
C LEU A 154 28.78 -22.37 0.00
N GLU A 155 27.79 -23.14 0.43
CA GLU A 155 27.01 -24.04 -0.43
C GLU A 155 25.88 -23.30 -1.16
N SER A 156 25.88 -23.33 -2.49
CA SER A 156 24.81 -22.73 -3.33
C SER A 156 23.42 -23.31 -3.05
N LYS A 157 23.33 -24.59 -2.69
CA LYS A 157 22.05 -25.27 -2.36
C LYS A 157 21.32 -24.70 -1.14
N ARG A 158 21.97 -23.90 -0.30
CA ARG A 158 21.36 -23.20 0.82
C ARG A 158 20.60 -21.94 0.41
N PHE A 159 20.77 -21.48 -0.84
CA PHE A 159 20.03 -20.38 -1.45
C PHE A 159 18.89 -20.96 -2.28
N ILE A 160 17.66 -20.87 -1.75
CA ILE A 160 16.49 -21.57 -2.29
C ILE A 160 15.52 -20.58 -2.91
N ALA A 161 15.23 -20.74 -4.19
CA ALA A 161 14.23 -19.99 -4.91
C ALA A 161 12.94 -20.79 -5.05
N LEU A 162 11.81 -20.23 -4.62
CA LEU A 162 10.49 -20.78 -4.92
C LEU A 162 9.83 -19.98 -6.03
N VAL A 163 9.50 -20.62 -7.13
CA VAL A 163 8.92 -20.00 -8.33
C VAL A 163 7.61 -20.66 -8.70
N ASP A 164 6.71 -19.93 -9.35
CA ASP A 164 5.37 -20.41 -9.71
C ASP A 164 5.19 -20.74 -11.20
N ASN A 165 6.27 -20.60 -11.98
CA ASN A 165 6.23 -20.92 -13.42
C ASN A 165 7.63 -21.26 -13.97
N HIS A 166 7.64 -21.85 -15.17
CA HIS A 166 8.85 -22.36 -15.80
C HIS A 166 9.81 -21.24 -16.24
N ILE A 167 9.30 -20.09 -16.67
CA ILE A 167 10.17 -18.96 -17.09
C ILE A 167 10.91 -18.42 -15.87
N ALA A 168 10.21 -18.20 -14.75
CA ALA A 168 10.86 -17.79 -13.49
C ALA A 168 11.92 -18.79 -13.04
N LEU A 169 11.67 -20.10 -13.20
CA LEU A 169 12.64 -21.14 -12.88
C LEU A 169 13.93 -20.98 -13.70
N LEU A 170 13.82 -20.81 -15.00
CA LEU A 170 14.97 -20.62 -15.88
C LEU A 170 15.73 -19.35 -15.55
N LEU A 171 15.01 -18.21 -15.40
CA LEU A 171 15.62 -16.91 -15.07
C LEU A 171 16.36 -16.95 -13.74
N SER A 172 15.74 -17.54 -12.73
CA SER A 172 16.36 -17.67 -11.40
C SER A 172 17.61 -18.52 -11.43
N ARG A 173 17.58 -19.64 -12.15
CA ARG A 173 18.77 -20.50 -12.34
C ARG A 173 19.88 -19.75 -13.03
N LEU A 174 19.58 -19.03 -14.12
CA LEU A 174 20.55 -18.22 -14.84
C LEU A 174 21.19 -17.18 -13.95
N THR A 175 20.39 -16.35 -13.27
CA THR A 175 20.87 -15.27 -12.42
C THR A 175 21.73 -15.81 -11.29
N MET A 176 21.31 -16.88 -10.61
CA MET A 176 22.08 -17.52 -9.55
C MET A 176 23.37 -18.14 -10.06
N ALA A 177 23.35 -18.84 -11.21
CA ALA A 177 24.55 -19.42 -11.79
C ALA A 177 25.59 -18.34 -12.10
N PHE A 178 25.19 -17.21 -12.72
CA PHE A 178 26.10 -16.11 -12.97
C PHE A 178 26.68 -15.51 -11.70
N SER A 179 25.87 -15.32 -10.65
CA SER A 179 26.34 -14.80 -9.36
C SER A 179 27.38 -15.69 -8.69
N ILE A 180 27.36 -16.98 -8.96
CA ILE A 180 28.34 -17.93 -8.40
C ILE A 180 29.59 -18.01 -9.27
N ILE A 181 29.38 -18.09 -10.61
CA ILE A 181 30.46 -18.28 -11.58
C ILE A 181 31.44 -17.10 -11.57
N GLN A 182 30.99 -15.86 -11.33
CA GLN A 182 31.86 -14.69 -11.24
C GLN A 182 32.96 -14.80 -10.17
N TYR A 183 32.79 -15.68 -9.17
CA TYR A 183 33.82 -15.94 -8.15
C TYR A 183 34.78 -17.10 -8.53
N ILE A 184 34.60 -17.71 -9.70
CA ILE A 184 35.43 -18.81 -10.20
C ILE A 184 36.31 -18.25 -11.33
N ARG A 185 37.62 -18.19 -11.10
CA ARG A 185 38.54 -17.74 -12.13
C ARG A 185 38.57 -18.73 -13.31
N GLU A 186 38.31 -18.27 -14.53
CA GLU A 186 38.32 -19.06 -15.76
C GLU A 186 37.56 -20.40 -15.63
N PRO A 187 36.21 -20.36 -15.36
CA PRO A 187 35.44 -21.57 -15.09
C PRO A 187 35.41 -22.53 -16.28
N SER A 188 35.67 -23.79 -16.01
CA SER A 188 35.49 -24.86 -17.02
C SER A 188 34.00 -25.13 -17.26
N ILE A 189 33.66 -25.78 -18.39
CA ILE A 189 32.28 -26.18 -18.70
C ILE A 189 31.75 -27.14 -17.62
N GLU A 190 32.58 -28.02 -17.13
CA GLU A 190 32.24 -28.96 -16.06
C GLU A 190 31.91 -28.23 -14.76
N GLN A 191 32.65 -27.19 -14.41
CA GLN A 191 32.37 -26.36 -13.23
C GLN A 191 31.07 -25.54 -13.40
N ILE A 192 30.83 -24.98 -14.59
CA ILE A 192 29.58 -24.27 -14.90
C ILE A 192 28.37 -25.21 -14.77
N ASN A 193 28.46 -26.42 -15.32
CA ASN A 193 27.40 -27.42 -15.19
C ASN A 193 27.19 -27.88 -13.76
N ALA A 194 28.26 -28.07 -12.98
CA ALA A 194 28.17 -28.44 -11.58
C ALA A 194 27.47 -27.35 -10.76
N VAL A 195 27.81 -26.06 -10.98
CA VAL A 195 27.09 -24.93 -10.34
C VAL A 195 25.63 -24.96 -10.69
N TYR A 196 25.29 -25.12 -11.97
CA TYR A 196 23.89 -25.11 -12.43
C TYR A 196 23.06 -26.29 -11.87
N ASP A 197 23.67 -27.48 -11.73
CA ASP A 197 23.03 -28.66 -11.15
C ASP A 197 22.80 -28.54 -9.63
N ASP A 198 23.67 -27.81 -8.93
CA ASP A 198 23.58 -27.63 -7.46
C ASP A 198 22.58 -26.54 -7.05
N LEU A 199 21.98 -25.80 -8.00
CA LEU A 199 21.03 -24.72 -7.71
C LEU A 199 19.69 -25.24 -7.19
N SER A 200 19.24 -24.71 -6.06
CA SER A 200 17.95 -25.04 -5.44
C SER A 200 16.84 -24.09 -5.92
N VAL A 201 16.36 -24.29 -7.16
CA VAL A 201 15.22 -23.55 -7.71
C VAL A 201 14.05 -24.51 -7.89
N VAL A 202 12.96 -24.27 -7.15
CA VAL A 202 11.80 -25.17 -7.05
C VAL A 202 10.57 -24.52 -7.66
N ASN A 203 9.98 -25.19 -8.66
CA ASN A 203 8.69 -24.76 -9.22
C ASN A 203 7.54 -25.32 -8.35
N CYS A 204 6.83 -24.43 -7.66
CA CYS A 204 5.76 -24.80 -6.75
C CYS A 204 4.76 -23.66 -6.56
N ASN A 205 3.59 -23.97 -6.01
CA ASN A 205 2.72 -22.91 -5.52
C ASN A 205 3.29 -22.33 -4.22
N GLN A 206 3.79 -21.09 -4.30
CA GLN A 206 4.54 -20.41 -3.24
C GLN A 206 3.74 -20.28 -1.91
N LEU A 207 2.40 -20.10 -1.97
CA LEU A 207 1.57 -19.94 -0.78
C LEU A 207 1.13 -21.27 -0.15
N THR A 208 1.01 -22.34 -0.92
CA THR A 208 0.53 -23.64 -0.41
C THR A 208 1.66 -24.60 -0.04
N SER A 209 2.86 -24.46 -0.64
CA SER A 209 4.03 -25.29 -0.33
C SER A 209 4.57 -25.00 1.08
N ASP A 210 5.19 -25.98 1.70
CA ASP A 210 5.95 -25.80 2.94
C ASP A 210 7.33 -25.25 2.64
N TRP A 211 7.63 -24.03 3.06
CA TRP A 211 8.92 -23.38 2.78
C TRP A 211 10.10 -24.04 3.53
N LEU A 212 9.86 -24.54 4.75
CA LEU A 212 10.91 -25.22 5.51
C LEU A 212 11.12 -26.67 5.04
N GLY A 213 10.21 -27.25 4.28
CA GLY A 213 10.34 -28.59 3.71
C GLY A 213 11.53 -28.74 2.74
N TYR A 214 12.14 -27.63 2.34
CA TYR A 214 13.35 -27.61 1.50
C TYR A 214 14.65 -27.43 2.29
N THR A 215 14.59 -27.43 3.62
CA THR A 215 15.73 -27.25 4.54
C THR A 215 15.95 -28.53 5.36
N ASP A 216 17.07 -28.60 6.08
CA ASP A 216 17.34 -29.68 7.05
C ASP A 216 16.64 -29.46 8.41
N HIS A 217 15.89 -28.38 8.58
CA HIS A 217 15.21 -27.95 9.82
C HIS A 217 16.16 -27.66 11.01
N ILE A 218 17.49 -27.68 10.81
CA ILE A 218 18.48 -27.45 11.86
C ILE A 218 19.02 -26.03 11.81
N GLY A 219 19.34 -25.55 10.60
CA GLY A 219 19.89 -24.22 10.34
C GLY A 219 18.90 -23.09 10.60
N PHE A 220 19.43 -21.89 10.81
CA PHE A 220 18.61 -20.66 10.83
C PHE A 220 18.12 -20.36 9.41
N THR A 221 16.92 -19.81 9.26
CA THR A 221 16.34 -19.53 7.94
C THR A 221 15.93 -18.08 7.80
N TYR A 222 16.38 -17.46 6.73
CA TYR A 222 16.02 -16.10 6.33
C TYR A 222 15.07 -16.14 5.13
N PHE A 223 13.89 -15.55 5.28
CA PHE A 223 12.93 -15.37 4.20
C PHE A 223 12.95 -13.93 3.73
N PHE A 224 13.02 -13.69 2.42
CA PHE A 224 13.01 -12.35 1.87
C PHE A 224 12.49 -12.33 0.44
N GLY A 225 12.13 -11.13 -0.05
CA GLY A 225 11.72 -10.96 -1.43
C GLY A 225 10.68 -9.86 -1.63
N SER A 226 10.08 -9.85 -2.82
CA SER A 226 9.07 -8.88 -3.22
C SER A 226 7.86 -9.60 -3.83
N PRO A 227 6.84 -9.96 -3.02
CA PRO A 227 5.63 -10.60 -3.51
C PRO A 227 4.86 -9.73 -4.48
N ARG A 228 4.08 -10.35 -5.38
CA ARG A 228 3.25 -9.60 -6.34
C ARG A 228 2.26 -8.68 -5.66
N PHE A 229 2.22 -7.42 -6.13
CA PHE A 229 1.29 -6.40 -5.67
C PHE A 229 -0.05 -6.52 -6.40
N TRP A 230 -1.03 -7.12 -5.75
CA TRP A 230 -2.34 -7.38 -6.34
C TRP A 230 -3.44 -7.15 -5.31
N GLY A 231 -4.26 -6.12 -5.53
CA GLY A 231 -5.37 -5.79 -4.63
C GLY A 231 -6.44 -6.88 -4.60
N TYR A 232 -6.93 -7.24 -3.43
CA TYR A 232 -7.87 -8.35 -3.19
C TYR A 232 -9.09 -8.38 -4.13
N LYS A 233 -9.66 -7.21 -4.42
CA LYS A 233 -10.86 -7.13 -5.28
C LYS A 233 -10.62 -7.59 -6.71
N ARG A 234 -9.39 -7.44 -7.20
CA ARG A 234 -8.97 -7.81 -8.57
C ARG A 234 -8.43 -9.23 -8.67
N LEU A 235 -8.26 -9.93 -7.54
CA LEU A 235 -7.76 -11.30 -7.53
C LEU A 235 -8.75 -12.26 -8.18
N PRO A 236 -8.28 -13.26 -8.94
CA PRO A 236 -9.05 -14.44 -9.32
C PRO A 236 -9.60 -15.18 -8.09
N ASN A 237 -10.71 -15.88 -8.25
CA ASN A 237 -11.34 -16.60 -7.14
C ASN A 237 -10.41 -17.64 -6.50
N GLU A 238 -9.63 -18.35 -7.28
CA GLU A 238 -8.63 -19.31 -6.82
C GLU A 238 -7.64 -18.67 -5.84
N LYS A 239 -7.08 -17.50 -6.19
CA LYS A 239 -6.14 -16.76 -5.34
C LYS A 239 -6.80 -16.17 -4.09
N LYS A 240 -8.08 -15.78 -4.18
CA LYS A 240 -8.88 -15.40 -3.01
C LYS A 240 -9.07 -16.58 -2.05
N ASP A 241 -9.28 -17.78 -2.57
CA ASP A 241 -9.45 -18.98 -1.75
C ASP A 241 -8.12 -19.42 -1.10
N GLU A 242 -6.98 -19.28 -1.79
CA GLU A 242 -5.66 -19.47 -1.19
C GLU A 242 -5.45 -18.53 0.01
N MET A 243 -5.74 -17.24 -0.16
CA MET A 243 -5.64 -16.25 0.92
C MET A 243 -6.59 -16.59 2.08
N ARG A 244 -7.86 -16.91 1.81
CA ARG A 244 -8.83 -17.28 2.86
C ARG A 244 -8.38 -18.45 3.71
N ARG A 245 -7.81 -19.50 3.08
CA ARG A 245 -7.24 -20.64 3.79
C ARG A 245 -6.06 -20.24 4.66
N LEU A 246 -5.17 -19.43 4.12
CA LEU A 246 -4.00 -18.95 4.85
C LEU A 246 -4.37 -18.06 6.04
N PHE A 247 -5.34 -17.16 5.86
CA PHE A 247 -5.77 -16.22 6.91
C PHE A 247 -6.72 -16.87 7.94
N GLY A 248 -7.21 -18.09 7.66
CA GLY A 248 -8.11 -18.81 8.57
C GLY A 248 -9.52 -18.21 8.66
N GLY A 249 -10.03 -17.58 7.59
CA GLY A 249 -11.36 -17.00 7.57
C GLY A 249 -11.61 -15.99 6.45
N SER A 250 -12.67 -15.19 6.61
CA SER A 250 -13.02 -14.16 5.65
C SER A 250 -11.96 -13.05 5.60
N ILE A 251 -11.62 -12.64 4.38
CA ILE A 251 -10.76 -11.50 4.09
C ILE A 251 -11.59 -10.51 3.28
N SER A 252 -11.53 -9.24 3.64
CA SER A 252 -12.30 -8.22 2.94
C SER A 252 -11.48 -7.34 2.02
N ASP A 253 -10.22 -7.05 2.37
CA ASP A 253 -9.48 -5.97 1.73
C ASP A 253 -7.95 -6.12 1.75
N ALA A 254 -7.38 -7.25 2.21
CA ALA A 254 -5.94 -7.44 2.31
C ALA A 254 -5.30 -7.65 0.93
N ASP A 255 -4.22 -6.93 0.62
CA ASP A 255 -3.46 -7.12 -0.61
C ASP A 255 -2.79 -8.51 -0.66
N TYR A 256 -2.63 -9.06 -1.87
CA TYR A 256 -2.10 -10.41 -2.07
C TYR A 256 -0.70 -10.58 -1.47
N CYS A 257 0.16 -9.55 -1.57
CA CYS A 257 1.51 -9.59 -0.99
C CYS A 257 1.52 -9.81 0.53
N SER A 258 0.47 -9.42 1.26
CA SER A 258 0.36 -9.63 2.70
C SER A 258 0.31 -11.12 3.10
N ALA A 259 -0.05 -12.00 2.17
CA ALA A 259 -0.10 -13.43 2.41
C ALA A 259 1.30 -14.00 2.74
N TRP A 260 2.36 -13.49 2.11
CA TRP A 260 3.74 -13.90 2.42
C TRP A 260 4.16 -13.47 3.82
N LEU A 261 3.80 -12.26 4.23
CA LEU A 261 4.07 -11.78 5.59
C LEU A 261 3.35 -12.64 6.64
N VAL A 262 2.06 -12.92 6.46
CA VAL A 262 1.27 -13.75 7.38
C VAL A 262 1.77 -15.20 7.41
N LYS A 263 2.18 -15.74 6.25
CA LYS A 263 2.75 -17.09 6.17
C LYS A 263 4.10 -17.18 6.86
N SER A 264 4.99 -16.21 6.61
CA SER A 264 6.31 -16.20 7.25
C SER A 264 6.23 -16.05 8.78
N ALA A 265 5.24 -15.30 9.29
CA ALA A 265 5.02 -15.16 10.73
C ALA A 265 4.80 -16.51 11.45
N ARG A 266 4.20 -17.50 10.77
CA ARG A 266 4.05 -18.85 11.33
C ARG A 266 5.39 -19.56 11.52
N TYR A 267 6.34 -19.37 10.59
CA TYR A 267 7.68 -19.95 10.70
C TYR A 267 8.55 -19.18 11.70
N VAL A 268 8.45 -17.84 11.69
CA VAL A 268 9.16 -16.95 12.63
C VAL A 268 8.81 -17.28 14.08
N ASN A 269 7.56 -17.65 14.37
CA ASN A 269 7.14 -18.07 15.71
C ASN A 269 7.94 -19.27 16.26
N GLN A 270 8.47 -20.13 15.40
CA GLN A 270 9.30 -21.26 15.80
C GLN A 270 10.69 -20.85 16.33
N GLY A 271 11.07 -19.56 16.14
CA GLY A 271 12.26 -18.95 16.76
C GLY A 271 13.59 -19.16 16.04
N ARG A 272 13.57 -19.79 14.85
CA ARG A 272 14.75 -20.01 14.00
C ARG A 272 14.65 -19.34 12.64
N CYS A 273 13.79 -18.36 12.51
CA CYS A 273 13.57 -17.65 11.26
C CYS A 273 13.45 -16.15 11.48
N LYS A 274 13.92 -15.38 10.51
CA LYS A 274 13.58 -13.98 10.30
C LYS A 274 12.98 -13.84 8.89
N ALA A 275 12.17 -12.81 8.68
CA ALA A 275 11.62 -12.54 7.36
C ALA A 275 11.60 -11.04 7.06
N ALA A 276 11.84 -10.66 5.79
CA ALA A 276 11.68 -9.28 5.35
C ALA A 276 11.16 -9.23 3.91
N PHE A 277 10.13 -8.43 3.68
CA PHE A 277 9.48 -8.32 2.38
C PHE A 277 9.25 -6.87 1.98
N VAL A 278 9.29 -6.65 0.66
CA VAL A 278 8.75 -5.44 0.05
C VAL A 278 7.24 -5.63 -0.11
N LEU A 279 6.45 -4.74 0.44
CA LEU A 279 5.00 -4.87 0.50
C LEU A 279 4.33 -3.55 0.06
N THR A 280 3.07 -3.62 -0.34
CA THR A 280 2.32 -2.40 -0.65
C THR A 280 2.12 -1.55 0.60
N ASN A 281 2.16 -0.23 0.45
CA ASN A 281 1.90 0.73 1.52
C ASN A 281 0.54 0.49 2.24
N SER A 282 -0.42 -0.12 1.57
CA SER A 282 -1.75 -0.41 2.14
C SER A 282 -1.72 -1.33 3.36
N ILE A 283 -0.67 -2.14 3.57
CA ILE A 283 -0.60 -3.03 4.74
C ILE A 283 -0.37 -2.30 6.06
N VAL A 284 0.14 -1.07 5.99
CA VAL A 284 0.39 -0.21 7.16
C VAL A 284 -0.66 0.90 7.30
N GLN A 285 -1.76 0.81 6.56
CA GLN A 285 -2.83 1.82 6.54
C GLN A 285 -4.22 1.19 6.46
N GLY A 286 -5.21 1.92 6.94
CA GLY A 286 -6.61 1.63 6.72
C GLY A 286 -7.08 0.29 7.25
N SER A 287 -8.03 -0.29 6.53
CA SER A 287 -8.70 -1.53 6.94
C SER A 287 -7.81 -2.77 6.88
N GLN A 288 -6.69 -2.72 6.20
CA GLN A 288 -5.76 -3.84 6.10
C GLN A 288 -4.97 -4.05 7.41
N VAL A 289 -4.71 -2.97 8.16
CA VAL A 289 -3.93 -3.05 9.40
C VAL A 289 -4.52 -4.07 10.39
N PRO A 290 -5.76 -3.94 10.87
CA PRO A 290 -6.31 -4.92 11.81
C PRO A 290 -6.44 -6.31 11.20
N GLU A 291 -6.65 -6.41 9.88
CA GLU A 291 -6.83 -7.69 9.20
C GLU A 291 -5.52 -8.50 9.11
N ILE A 292 -4.40 -7.84 8.91
CA ILE A 292 -3.07 -8.45 8.74
C ILE A 292 -2.35 -8.56 10.10
N TRP A 293 -2.21 -7.44 10.81
CA TRP A 293 -1.30 -7.33 11.95
C TRP A 293 -1.78 -8.04 13.20
N ASN A 294 -3.10 -8.15 13.41
CA ASN A 294 -3.62 -9.02 14.47
C ASN A 294 -3.11 -10.47 14.31
N ARG A 295 -3.00 -10.96 13.07
CA ARG A 295 -2.50 -12.31 12.79
C ARG A 295 -0.99 -12.41 13.01
N VAL A 296 -0.23 -11.46 12.49
CA VAL A 296 1.24 -11.44 12.62
C VAL A 296 1.65 -11.37 14.10
N PHE A 297 1.06 -10.45 14.87
CA PHE A 297 1.39 -10.28 16.28
C PHE A 297 0.89 -11.44 17.16
N ASN A 298 -0.24 -12.06 16.81
CA ASN A 298 -0.73 -13.27 17.51
C ASN A 298 0.20 -14.47 17.34
N TYR A 299 1.04 -14.51 16.30
CA TYR A 299 2.14 -15.48 16.19
C TYR A 299 3.36 -15.12 17.04
N GLY A 300 3.29 -14.08 17.90
CA GLY A 300 4.41 -13.67 18.74
C GLY A 300 5.55 -12.99 17.97
N CYS A 301 5.26 -12.48 16.78
CA CYS A 301 6.21 -11.72 15.98
C CYS A 301 6.22 -10.24 16.38
N GLU A 302 7.31 -9.56 16.01
CA GLU A 302 7.46 -8.12 16.07
C GLU A 302 8.10 -7.61 14.80
N ILE A 303 7.95 -6.32 14.50
CA ILE A 303 8.72 -5.62 13.46
C ILE A 303 10.05 -5.23 14.08
N PHE A 304 11.17 -5.73 13.55
CA PHE A 304 12.50 -5.38 14.04
C PHE A 304 13.20 -4.31 13.20
N PHE A 305 12.82 -4.20 11.92
CA PHE A 305 13.11 -3.03 11.11
C PHE A 305 11.99 -2.76 10.12
N ALA A 306 11.87 -1.50 9.70
CA ALA A 306 10.97 -1.11 8.62
C ALA A 306 11.50 0.11 7.88
N TYR A 307 11.22 0.18 6.57
CA TYR A 307 11.25 1.41 5.80
C TYR A 307 9.82 1.91 5.62
N ASP A 308 9.58 3.17 5.93
CA ASP A 308 8.30 3.78 5.68
C ASP A 308 8.00 3.93 4.19
N SER A 309 6.87 4.55 3.86
CA SER A 309 6.35 4.60 2.50
C SER A 309 7.25 5.36 1.53
N PHE A 310 7.73 4.69 0.50
CA PHE A 310 8.49 5.31 -0.58
C PHE A 310 8.04 4.80 -1.95
N LYS A 311 8.37 5.53 -3.01
CA LYS A 311 8.07 5.11 -4.38
C LYS A 311 9.06 4.03 -4.81
N TRP A 312 8.53 2.86 -5.14
CA TRP A 312 9.31 1.78 -5.70
C TRP A 312 9.71 2.14 -7.14
N LYS A 313 10.97 2.43 -7.34
CA LYS A 313 11.51 2.67 -8.67
C LYS A 313 11.96 1.33 -9.24
N PRO A 314 11.53 0.97 -10.47
CA PRO A 314 12.13 -0.15 -11.19
C PRO A 314 13.60 0.16 -11.49
N ALA A 315 14.38 -0.86 -11.86
CA ALA A 315 15.73 -0.66 -12.37
C ALA A 315 15.72 0.38 -13.51
N GLU A 316 16.74 1.21 -13.62
CA GLU A 316 16.79 2.38 -14.52
C GLU A 316 16.52 2.03 -16.00
N ILE A 317 16.68 0.77 -16.36
CA ILE A 317 16.46 0.25 -17.72
C ILE A 317 14.95 0.01 -18.03
N ALA A 318 14.07 0.02 -17.04
CA ALA A 318 12.64 -0.17 -17.23
C ALA A 318 11.91 1.17 -17.46
N SER A 319 11.50 1.43 -18.69
CA SER A 319 10.87 2.68 -19.16
C SER A 319 9.43 2.91 -18.68
N THR A 320 8.95 2.24 -17.64
CA THR A 320 7.58 2.39 -17.15
C THR A 320 7.52 3.27 -15.89
N ASN A 321 6.89 4.44 -16.02
CA ASN A 321 6.60 5.39 -14.93
C ASN A 321 5.55 4.91 -13.91
N ILE A 322 5.41 3.60 -13.68
CA ILE A 322 4.44 3.04 -12.72
C ILE A 322 5.14 2.91 -11.37
N GLY A 323 5.21 4.02 -10.64
CA GLY A 323 5.68 4.02 -9.26
C GLY A 323 4.61 3.52 -8.30
N VAL A 324 4.70 2.26 -7.85
CA VAL A 324 3.91 1.78 -6.72
C VAL A 324 4.54 2.28 -5.42
N THR A 325 3.74 2.79 -4.49
CA THR A 325 4.21 3.14 -3.15
C THR A 325 4.30 1.87 -2.30
N VAL A 326 5.47 1.60 -1.75
CA VAL A 326 5.77 0.40 -0.97
C VAL A 326 6.31 0.74 0.41
N VAL A 327 6.32 -0.27 1.27
CA VAL A 327 7.05 -0.32 2.54
C VAL A 327 7.93 -1.56 2.55
N ILE A 328 9.00 -1.56 3.34
CA ILE A 328 9.78 -2.76 3.63
C ILE A 328 9.58 -3.10 5.10
N ILE A 329 9.23 -4.36 5.37
CA ILE A 329 8.93 -4.83 6.72
C ILE A 329 9.78 -6.05 7.01
N GLY A 330 10.60 -5.96 8.06
CA GLY A 330 11.31 -7.08 8.66
C GLY A 330 10.62 -7.56 9.93
N ILE A 331 10.31 -8.85 10.02
CA ILE A 331 9.71 -9.48 11.21
C ILE A 331 10.62 -10.55 11.79
N GLN A 332 10.63 -10.60 13.10
CA GLN A 332 11.30 -11.64 13.89
C GLN A 332 10.40 -12.07 15.07
N LYS A 333 10.79 -13.14 15.77
CA LYS A 333 10.18 -13.48 17.05
C LYS A 333 10.44 -12.36 18.05
N ARG A 334 9.42 -12.01 18.85
CA ARG A 334 9.52 -10.92 19.84
C ARG A 334 10.69 -11.17 20.80
N GLN A 335 11.55 -10.18 20.91
CA GLN A 335 12.71 -10.17 21.79
C GLN A 335 13.13 -8.74 22.17
N ASP A 336 13.82 -8.59 23.29
CA ASP A 336 14.39 -7.29 23.69
C ASP A 336 15.46 -6.85 22.68
N GLY A 337 15.60 -5.54 22.52
CA GLY A 337 16.60 -4.92 21.65
C GLY A 337 16.06 -3.75 20.86
N VAL A 338 16.98 -2.97 20.32
CA VAL A 338 16.67 -1.80 19.50
C VAL A 338 16.08 -2.24 18.16
N LYS A 339 15.03 -1.54 17.72
CA LYS A 339 14.39 -1.68 16.41
C LYS A 339 14.74 -0.49 15.54
N LEU A 340 14.79 -0.70 14.23
CA LEU A 340 15.28 0.30 13.27
C LEU A 340 14.14 0.74 12.35
N LEU A 341 13.71 1.98 12.48
CA LEU A 341 12.70 2.58 11.60
C LEU A 341 13.37 3.62 10.68
N TYR A 342 13.38 3.36 9.39
CA TYR A 342 13.91 4.25 8.35
C TYR A 342 12.79 5.14 7.82
N HIS A 343 12.90 6.45 8.07
CA HIS A 343 11.95 7.47 7.62
C HIS A 343 12.64 8.41 6.63
N GLY A 344 12.43 8.18 5.33
CA GLY A 344 13.22 8.85 4.30
C GLY A 344 14.71 8.53 4.46
N ASP A 345 15.53 9.55 4.72
CA ASP A 345 16.98 9.42 4.99
C ASP A 345 17.30 9.38 6.50
N GLU A 346 16.31 9.46 7.36
CA GLU A 346 16.46 9.44 8.82
C GLU A 346 16.31 8.01 9.37
N LEU A 347 17.19 7.64 10.31
CA LEU A 347 17.10 6.39 11.08
C LEU A 347 16.64 6.69 12.50
N ILE A 348 15.50 6.13 12.88
CA ILE A 348 14.93 6.22 14.22
C ILE A 348 15.15 4.90 14.94
N GLU A 349 15.90 4.94 16.04
CA GLU A 349 16.06 3.81 16.96
C GLU A 349 14.94 3.84 18.02
N CYS A 350 14.23 2.71 18.19
CA CYS A 350 13.10 2.60 19.12
C CYS A 350 13.02 1.21 19.75
N GLN A 351 12.16 1.06 20.78
CA GLN A 351 11.99 -0.24 21.47
C GLN A 351 10.98 -1.14 20.75
N SER A 352 10.03 -0.56 20.04
CA SER A 352 9.06 -1.30 19.21
C SER A 352 8.66 -0.48 17.99
N ILE A 353 8.19 -1.17 16.94
CA ILE A 353 7.62 -0.54 15.75
C ILE A 353 6.20 -1.06 15.59
N GLY A 354 5.23 -0.16 15.55
CA GLY A 354 3.83 -0.50 15.38
C GLY A 354 3.42 -0.77 13.94
N PRO A 355 2.21 -1.27 13.73
CA PRO A 355 1.69 -1.63 12.41
C PRO A 355 1.43 -0.42 11.49
N TYR A 356 1.40 0.80 12.05
CA TYR A 356 1.36 2.06 11.32
C TYR A 356 2.75 2.69 11.13
N LEU A 357 3.81 1.94 11.40
CA LEU A 357 5.20 2.39 11.41
C LEU A 357 5.44 3.58 12.37
N ILE A 358 4.84 3.50 13.54
CA ILE A 358 5.02 4.47 14.62
C ILE A 358 5.97 3.87 15.64
N PRO A 359 7.05 4.58 16.03
CA PRO A 359 7.95 4.11 17.07
C PRO A 359 7.24 3.99 18.43
N ASP A 360 7.65 3.01 19.20
CA ASP A 360 7.22 2.73 20.59
C ASP A 360 5.70 2.54 20.77
N SER A 361 5.03 2.04 19.72
CA SER A 361 3.60 1.72 19.78
C SER A 361 3.29 0.48 18.92
N ASP A 362 2.55 -0.48 19.49
CA ASP A 362 2.00 -1.66 18.79
C ASP A 362 0.48 -1.59 18.61
N THR A 363 -0.08 -0.40 18.72
CA THR A 363 -1.52 -0.15 18.67
C THR A 363 -2.12 -0.52 17.32
N ILE A 364 -3.20 -1.28 17.34
CA ILE A 364 -4.05 -1.58 16.18
C ILE A 364 -5.41 -0.91 16.38
N VAL A 365 -5.75 0.00 15.47
CA VAL A 365 -7.05 0.67 15.50
C VAL A 365 -8.09 -0.18 14.75
N ASN A 366 -9.08 -0.67 15.48
CA ASN A 366 -10.17 -1.46 14.93
C ASN A 366 -11.34 -0.56 14.47
N LYS A 367 -12.11 -1.05 13.49
CA LYS A 367 -13.32 -0.36 13.01
C LYS A 367 -14.35 -0.25 14.13
N SER A 368 -14.95 0.94 14.28
CA SER A 368 -16.09 1.17 15.15
C SER A 368 -17.27 1.74 14.38
N ASN A 369 -18.47 1.22 14.59
CA ASN A 369 -19.70 1.70 13.95
C ASN A 369 -20.29 2.94 14.64
N SER A 370 -19.83 3.28 15.85
CA SER A 370 -20.23 4.45 16.63
C SER A 370 -19.00 5.14 17.21
N SER A 371 -19.15 6.41 17.61
CA SER A 371 -18.06 7.16 18.24
C SER A 371 -17.63 6.50 19.56
N LEU A 372 -16.35 6.12 19.67
CA LEU A 372 -15.79 5.51 20.89
C LEU A 372 -15.73 6.49 22.06
N PHE A 373 -15.57 7.77 21.77
CA PHE A 373 -15.39 8.82 22.81
C PHE A 373 -16.69 9.58 23.10
N ASN A 374 -17.74 9.37 22.31
CA ASN A 374 -19.08 9.98 22.49
C ASN A 374 -19.09 11.52 22.58
N VAL A 375 -18.08 12.19 22.04
CA VAL A 375 -17.98 13.67 22.02
C VAL A 375 -18.47 14.24 20.69
N LEU A 376 -18.05 13.62 19.58
CA LEU A 376 -18.50 14.01 18.24
C LEU A 376 -19.92 13.49 17.95
N PRO A 377 -20.77 14.28 17.25
CA PRO A 377 -22.05 13.82 16.76
C PRO A 377 -21.89 12.70 15.71
N SER A 378 -22.97 11.99 15.39
CA SER A 378 -22.88 10.90 14.41
C SER A 378 -22.57 11.40 13.00
N ILE A 379 -21.66 10.70 12.30
CA ILE A 379 -21.36 10.90 10.88
C ILE A 379 -22.05 9.82 10.06
N ARG A 380 -22.54 10.17 8.87
CA ARG A 380 -23.16 9.23 7.94
C ARG A 380 -22.57 9.40 6.54
N LYS A 381 -22.51 8.31 5.81
CA LYS A 381 -22.32 8.38 4.36
C LYS A 381 -23.54 9.06 3.74
N GLY A 382 -23.34 9.93 2.76
CA GLY A 382 -24.42 10.63 2.10
C GLY A 382 -25.34 9.71 1.30
N ASN A 383 -26.32 10.28 0.65
CA ASN A 383 -27.44 9.61 0.01
C ASN A 383 -27.05 8.99 -1.33
N MET A 384 -27.45 7.75 -1.58
CA MET A 384 -27.21 7.03 -2.82
C MET A 384 -28.43 7.13 -3.74
N PRO A 385 -28.33 7.71 -4.94
CA PRO A 385 -29.47 7.85 -5.85
C PRO A 385 -29.98 6.49 -6.33
N TYR A 386 -29.10 5.55 -6.71
CA TYR A 386 -29.42 4.24 -7.27
C TYR A 386 -30.49 4.31 -8.39
N ASP A 387 -30.22 5.13 -9.39
CA ASP A 387 -31.21 5.66 -10.32
C ASP A 387 -30.79 5.62 -11.79
N ASN A 388 -29.61 5.06 -12.11
CA ASN A 388 -29.00 5.11 -13.44
C ASN A 388 -28.88 6.56 -13.99
N GLY A 389 -28.76 7.55 -13.11
CA GLY A 389 -28.60 8.96 -13.47
C GLY A 389 -29.93 9.74 -13.67
N HIS A 390 -31.08 9.10 -13.60
CA HIS A 390 -32.37 9.76 -13.90
C HIS A 390 -32.83 10.76 -12.83
N LEU A 391 -32.40 10.61 -11.56
CA LEU A 391 -32.69 11.60 -10.50
C LEU A 391 -31.62 12.70 -10.41
N LEU A 392 -30.55 12.60 -11.18
CA LEU A 392 -29.47 13.58 -11.18
C LEU A 392 -29.64 14.56 -12.34
N ILE A 393 -29.26 15.81 -12.11
CA ILE A 393 -29.24 16.90 -13.10
C ILE A 393 -27.80 17.43 -13.12
N ASN A 394 -27.10 17.19 -14.23
CA ASN A 394 -25.64 17.36 -14.27
C ASN A 394 -25.20 18.72 -14.80
N THR A 395 -26.06 19.43 -15.53
CA THR A 395 -25.73 20.72 -16.15
C THR A 395 -26.75 21.79 -15.78
N TYR A 396 -26.35 23.06 -15.87
CA TYR A 396 -27.24 24.19 -15.63
C TYR A 396 -28.31 24.30 -16.71
N ASP A 397 -27.99 23.97 -17.97
CA ASP A 397 -28.94 23.97 -19.08
C ASP A 397 -30.05 22.92 -18.88
N GLU A 398 -29.68 21.74 -18.41
CA GLU A 398 -30.63 20.70 -18.04
C GLU A 398 -31.55 21.16 -16.88
N TYR A 399 -30.99 21.80 -15.86
CA TYR A 399 -31.76 22.41 -14.77
C TYR A 399 -32.75 23.44 -15.30
N LEU A 400 -32.30 24.39 -16.14
CA LEU A 400 -33.15 25.42 -16.74
C LEU A 400 -34.25 24.80 -17.64
N SER A 401 -33.93 23.75 -18.39
CA SER A 401 -34.90 23.09 -19.27
C SER A 401 -36.08 22.50 -18.50
N ILE A 402 -35.87 22.05 -17.26
CA ILE A 402 -36.94 21.50 -16.41
C ILE A 402 -37.75 22.65 -15.76
N VAL A 403 -37.04 23.61 -15.14
CA VAL A 403 -37.69 24.68 -14.38
C VAL A 403 -38.44 25.67 -15.30
N ASN A 404 -37.95 25.94 -16.51
CA ASN A 404 -38.63 26.84 -17.46
C ASN A 404 -39.89 26.22 -18.05
N LYS A 405 -40.04 24.90 -18.06
CA LYS A 405 -41.29 24.23 -18.47
C LYS A 405 -42.33 24.25 -17.36
N ASP A 406 -41.90 24.09 -16.13
CA ASP A 406 -42.76 24.10 -14.96
C ASP A 406 -42.02 24.66 -13.75
N GLU A 407 -42.41 25.86 -13.30
CA GLU A 407 -41.78 26.55 -12.18
C GLU A 407 -41.93 25.76 -10.86
N ALA A 408 -42.97 24.95 -10.70
CA ALA A 408 -43.14 24.11 -9.52
C ALA A 408 -42.03 23.05 -9.36
N ALA A 409 -41.34 22.70 -10.43
CA ALA A 409 -40.18 21.82 -10.38
C ALA A 409 -39.03 22.36 -9.50
N HIS A 410 -38.91 23.67 -9.35
CA HIS A 410 -37.86 24.32 -8.53
C HIS A 410 -37.92 23.84 -7.07
N ASP A 411 -39.09 23.59 -6.51
CA ASP A 411 -39.23 23.12 -5.12
C ASP A 411 -38.75 21.68 -4.91
N LEU A 412 -38.75 20.89 -6.00
CA LEU A 412 -38.34 19.48 -6.00
C LEU A 412 -36.84 19.29 -6.36
N ILE A 413 -36.16 20.36 -6.79
CA ILE A 413 -34.76 20.31 -7.19
C ILE A 413 -33.89 20.91 -6.10
N LYS A 414 -32.89 20.14 -5.62
CA LYS A 414 -31.90 20.60 -4.68
C LYS A 414 -30.48 20.46 -5.25
N ARG A 415 -29.58 21.29 -4.76
CA ARG A 415 -28.14 21.10 -5.07
C ARG A 415 -27.68 19.78 -4.47
N ILE A 416 -26.86 19.00 -5.20
CA ILE A 416 -26.23 17.77 -4.69
C ILE A 416 -24.72 17.93 -4.73
N VAL A 417 -24.04 17.46 -3.66
CA VAL A 417 -22.58 17.52 -3.54
C VAL A 417 -22.03 16.17 -3.07
N GLY A 418 -21.00 15.70 -3.76
CA GLY A 418 -20.06 14.69 -3.29
C GLY A 418 -18.73 15.34 -2.95
N SER A 419 -17.65 14.57 -2.86
CA SER A 419 -16.31 15.09 -2.59
C SER A 419 -15.82 16.03 -3.70
N GLU A 420 -15.99 15.63 -4.95
CA GLU A 420 -15.52 16.35 -6.11
C GLU A 420 -16.28 17.68 -6.29
N GLU A 421 -17.61 17.61 -6.25
CA GLU A 421 -18.46 18.78 -6.39
C GLU A 421 -18.21 19.81 -5.29
N PHE A 422 -17.99 19.34 -4.05
CA PHE A 422 -17.75 20.21 -2.91
C PHE A 422 -16.36 20.86 -2.97
N ILE A 423 -15.32 20.08 -3.27
CA ILE A 423 -13.93 20.55 -3.31
C ILE A 423 -13.70 21.48 -4.50
N ASN A 424 -14.24 21.13 -5.68
CA ASN A 424 -13.95 21.84 -6.93
C ASN A 424 -15.07 22.82 -7.34
N SER A 425 -16.04 23.08 -6.45
CA SER A 425 -17.15 24.02 -6.67
C SER A 425 -18.02 23.67 -7.89
N ILE A 426 -18.08 22.39 -8.27
CA ILE A 426 -18.88 21.92 -9.40
C ILE A 426 -20.36 21.98 -9.04
N ARG A 427 -21.15 22.53 -9.94
CA ARG A 427 -22.59 22.67 -9.74
C ARG A 427 -23.33 21.48 -10.33
N ARG A 428 -24.03 20.71 -9.47
CA ARG A 428 -24.95 19.63 -9.82
C ARG A 428 -26.21 19.71 -8.97
N TRP A 429 -27.28 19.17 -9.49
CA TRP A 429 -28.57 19.14 -8.79
C TRP A 429 -29.14 17.73 -8.79
N CYS A 430 -30.17 17.52 -8.01
CA CYS A 430 -30.93 16.28 -7.99
C CYS A 430 -32.43 16.58 -7.76
N LEU A 431 -33.26 15.68 -8.23
CA LEU A 431 -34.63 15.61 -7.81
C LEU A 431 -34.65 15.06 -6.36
N TRP A 432 -35.16 15.84 -5.44
CA TRP A 432 -35.24 15.49 -4.03
C TRP A 432 -36.72 15.37 -3.60
N ILE A 433 -37.21 14.12 -3.58
CA ILE A 433 -38.59 13.74 -3.34
C ILE A 433 -38.63 12.76 -2.17
N PRO A 434 -38.44 13.23 -0.90
CA PRO A 434 -38.30 12.36 0.25
C PRO A 434 -39.62 11.80 0.78
N GLY A 435 -40.78 12.41 0.46
CA GLY A 435 -42.08 12.06 1.01
C GLY A 435 -43.22 12.02 -0.01
N GLU A 436 -44.41 11.65 0.45
CA GLU A 436 -45.59 11.50 -0.41
C GLU A 436 -46.12 12.86 -0.91
N ASN A 437 -45.97 13.96 -0.15
CA ASN A 437 -46.38 15.29 -0.59
C ASN A 437 -45.56 15.76 -1.78
N GLU A 438 -44.23 15.60 -1.70
CA GLU A 438 -43.34 15.91 -2.81
C GLU A 438 -43.57 14.97 -4.00
N ARG A 439 -43.88 13.70 -3.74
CA ARG A 439 -44.23 12.74 -4.78
C ARG A 439 -45.52 13.13 -5.54
N ALA A 440 -46.56 13.58 -4.82
CA ALA A 440 -47.80 14.03 -5.46
C ALA A 440 -47.51 15.18 -6.44
N LYS A 441 -46.77 16.20 -6.01
CA LYS A 441 -46.32 17.32 -6.87
C LYS A 441 -45.47 16.84 -8.05
N ALA A 442 -44.51 15.92 -7.79
CA ALA A 442 -43.62 15.39 -8.83
C ALA A 442 -44.35 14.63 -9.94
N CYS A 443 -45.47 13.96 -9.60
CA CYS A 443 -46.30 13.24 -10.59
C CYS A 443 -47.18 14.17 -11.47
N GLU A 444 -47.36 15.42 -11.08
CA GLU A 444 -48.06 16.43 -11.89
C GLU A 444 -47.13 17.06 -12.95
N ILE A 445 -45.79 16.97 -12.79
CA ILE A 445 -44.81 17.50 -13.70
C ILE A 445 -44.32 16.39 -14.63
N GLU A 446 -44.64 16.48 -15.92
CA GLU A 446 -44.39 15.41 -16.91
C GLU A 446 -42.93 15.00 -16.99
N ASP A 447 -41.99 15.96 -17.12
CA ASP A 447 -40.52 15.68 -17.19
C ASP A 447 -40.02 14.95 -15.95
N ILE A 448 -40.54 15.25 -14.75
CA ILE A 448 -40.14 14.58 -13.51
C ILE A 448 -40.76 13.19 -13.40
N LYS A 449 -42.02 13.04 -13.82
CA LYS A 449 -42.71 11.77 -13.85
C LYS A 449 -42.03 10.77 -14.79
N GLU A 450 -41.64 11.19 -16.00
CA GLU A 450 -40.87 10.37 -16.94
C GLU A 450 -39.55 9.87 -16.33
N ARG A 451 -38.84 10.72 -15.61
CA ARG A 451 -37.61 10.35 -14.90
C ARG A 451 -37.86 9.32 -13.80
N ILE A 452 -38.93 9.47 -13.01
CA ILE A 452 -39.33 8.50 -11.98
C ILE A 452 -39.67 7.15 -12.60
N ASP A 453 -40.38 7.15 -13.74
CA ASP A 453 -40.74 5.92 -14.45
C ASP A 453 -39.53 5.21 -15.06
N ALA A 454 -38.54 5.96 -15.53
CA ALA A 454 -37.26 5.43 -15.96
C ALA A 454 -36.48 4.78 -14.78
N VAL A 455 -36.46 5.41 -13.59
CA VAL A 455 -35.89 4.80 -12.37
C VAL A 455 -36.65 3.52 -11.99
N ARG A 456 -37.97 3.51 -12.07
CA ARG A 456 -38.78 2.31 -11.78
C ARG A 456 -38.39 1.16 -12.70
N SER A 457 -38.27 1.43 -13.98
CA SER A 457 -37.86 0.44 -14.99
C SER A 457 -36.46 -0.11 -14.73
N PHE A 458 -35.50 0.76 -14.43
CA PHE A 458 -34.12 0.38 -14.06
C PHE A 458 -34.07 -0.48 -12.79
N ARG A 459 -34.77 -0.05 -11.72
CA ARG A 459 -34.74 -0.78 -10.45
C ARG A 459 -35.42 -2.14 -10.51
N ALA A 460 -36.45 -2.30 -11.38
CA ALA A 460 -37.14 -3.57 -11.56
C ALA A 460 -36.19 -4.71 -11.99
N THR A 461 -35.24 -4.41 -12.86
CA THR A 461 -34.26 -5.37 -13.40
C THR A 461 -32.96 -5.44 -12.61
N SER A 462 -32.79 -4.57 -11.61
CA SER A 462 -31.56 -4.45 -10.83
C SER A 462 -31.56 -5.28 -9.55
N THR A 463 -30.41 -5.33 -8.84
CA THR A 463 -30.27 -5.93 -7.51
C THR A 463 -30.77 -5.03 -6.36
N ALA A 464 -31.56 -3.99 -6.66
CA ALA A 464 -32.16 -3.11 -5.67
C ALA A 464 -33.03 -3.85 -4.66
N THR A 465 -33.04 -3.38 -3.41
CA THR A 465 -33.93 -3.92 -2.37
C THR A 465 -35.40 -3.60 -2.71
N GLU A 466 -36.35 -4.39 -2.22
CA GLU A 466 -37.78 -4.16 -2.44
C GLU A 466 -38.23 -2.76 -2.00
N LYS A 467 -37.69 -2.25 -0.89
CA LYS A 467 -37.91 -0.86 -0.46
C LYS A 467 -37.48 0.15 -1.52
N CYS A 468 -36.37 -0.07 -2.19
CA CYS A 468 -35.84 0.80 -3.23
C CYS A 468 -36.70 0.72 -4.52
N LYS A 469 -37.17 -0.48 -4.88
CA LYS A 469 -38.06 -0.72 -6.02
C LYS A 469 -39.43 -0.08 -5.83
N SER A 470 -39.96 -0.17 -4.61
CA SER A 470 -41.30 0.39 -4.28
C SER A 470 -41.30 1.93 -4.27
N ASN A 471 -40.14 2.57 -4.11
CA ASN A 471 -40.03 4.02 -4.02
C ASN A 471 -39.06 4.58 -5.10
N PRO A 472 -39.42 4.52 -6.39
CA PRO A 472 -38.54 4.97 -7.48
C PRO A 472 -38.24 6.47 -7.47
N HIS A 473 -39.08 7.28 -6.81
CA HIS A 473 -38.90 8.72 -6.63
C HIS A 473 -37.87 9.09 -5.55
N GLN A 474 -37.53 8.16 -4.65
CA GLN A 474 -36.59 8.41 -3.54
C GLN A 474 -35.18 7.93 -3.83
N PHE A 475 -34.20 8.57 -3.21
CA PHE A 475 -32.89 8.00 -3.02
C PHE A 475 -32.97 6.79 -2.09
N ARG A 476 -31.98 5.94 -2.11
CA ARG A 476 -31.90 4.76 -1.22
C ARG A 476 -31.93 5.18 0.26
N GLU A 477 -31.22 6.25 0.59
CA GLU A 477 -31.29 6.97 1.86
C GLU A 477 -31.82 8.38 1.59
N CYS A 478 -32.55 8.95 2.57
CA CYS A 478 -33.11 10.31 2.47
C CYS A 478 -32.71 11.15 3.69
N TYR A 479 -31.41 11.36 3.84
CA TYR A 479 -30.88 12.23 4.90
C TYR A 479 -30.73 13.66 4.37
N SER A 480 -31.17 14.63 5.16
CA SER A 480 -31.02 16.05 4.84
C SER A 480 -30.79 16.89 6.09
N THR A 481 -30.27 18.08 5.90
CA THR A 481 -30.16 19.09 6.95
C THR A 481 -31.56 19.58 7.31
N THR A 482 -31.85 19.70 8.60
CA THR A 482 -33.11 20.29 9.09
C THR A 482 -33.12 21.79 8.79
N SER A 483 -34.28 22.32 8.39
CA SER A 483 -34.43 23.75 8.11
C SER A 483 -34.00 24.62 9.29
N GLY A 484 -33.23 25.65 9.00
CA GLY A 484 -32.65 26.54 10.03
C GLY A 484 -31.42 25.97 10.75
N LYS A 485 -30.96 24.74 10.41
CA LYS A 485 -29.72 24.16 10.93
C LYS A 485 -28.65 24.08 9.83
N CYS A 486 -27.42 23.80 10.23
CA CYS A 486 -26.33 23.50 9.32
C CYS A 486 -25.80 22.07 9.54
N SER A 487 -25.18 21.55 8.51
CA SER A 487 -24.48 20.26 8.54
C SER A 487 -23.10 20.42 7.93
N LEU A 488 -22.20 19.50 8.21
CA LEU A 488 -20.87 19.48 7.61
C LEU A 488 -20.79 18.42 6.51
N VAL A 489 -20.16 18.79 5.40
CA VAL A 489 -19.69 17.85 4.37
C VAL A 489 -18.24 17.51 4.67
N VAL A 490 -17.96 16.22 4.76
CA VAL A 490 -16.60 15.68 4.92
C VAL A 490 -16.28 14.88 3.66
N PRO A 491 -15.39 15.38 2.79
CA PRO A 491 -14.97 14.67 1.58
C PRO A 491 -14.41 13.29 1.88
N SER A 492 -14.86 12.28 1.15
CA SER A 492 -14.37 10.90 1.30
C SER A 492 -13.00 10.69 0.63
N VAL A 493 -12.62 11.56 -0.32
CA VAL A 493 -11.31 11.55 -1.00
C VAL A 493 -10.80 12.99 -1.08
N SER A 494 -9.53 13.19 -0.76
CA SER A 494 -8.82 14.47 -0.89
C SER A 494 -7.39 14.25 -1.37
N SER A 495 -6.79 15.26 -2.04
CA SER A 495 -5.39 15.20 -2.46
C SER A 495 -4.46 15.15 -1.25
N GLU A 496 -3.39 14.38 -1.37
CA GLU A 496 -2.28 14.31 -0.42
C GLU A 496 -1.49 15.59 -0.28
N ASN A 497 -1.56 16.47 -1.30
CA ASN A 497 -0.86 17.75 -1.31
C ASN A 497 -1.54 18.81 -0.41
N ARG A 498 -2.76 18.53 0.10
CA ARG A 498 -3.48 19.45 0.97
C ARG A 498 -3.11 19.21 2.43
N PRO A 499 -2.67 20.26 3.16
CA PRO A 499 -2.38 20.16 4.60
C PRO A 499 -3.61 19.71 5.43
N TYR A 500 -4.82 20.10 4.97
CA TYR A 500 -6.09 19.76 5.61
C TYR A 500 -7.12 19.30 4.57
N ILE A 501 -8.04 18.42 4.97
CA ILE A 501 -9.21 18.08 4.14
C ILE A 501 -10.15 19.31 4.13
N PRO A 502 -10.58 19.80 2.97
CA PRO A 502 -11.54 20.91 2.87
C PRO A 502 -12.92 20.45 3.35
N ILE A 503 -13.24 20.67 4.61
CA ILE A 503 -14.55 20.41 5.25
C ILE A 503 -15.32 21.72 5.32
N GLY A 504 -16.63 21.70 5.15
CA GLY A 504 -17.40 22.93 5.25
C GLY A 504 -18.90 22.72 5.46
N PHE A 505 -19.59 23.83 5.74
CA PHE A 505 -21.02 23.82 6.02
C PHE A 505 -21.89 23.72 4.77
N ILE A 506 -23.02 23.10 4.95
CA ILE A 506 -24.17 23.09 4.03
C ILE A 506 -25.44 23.38 4.81
N ASN A 507 -26.46 23.84 4.09
CA ASN A 507 -27.82 24.07 4.59
C ASN A 507 -28.82 23.02 4.05
N ASP A 508 -30.09 23.22 4.35
CA ASP A 508 -31.22 22.37 3.94
C ASP A 508 -31.52 22.34 2.44
N ARG A 509 -30.90 23.25 1.65
CA ARG A 509 -31.01 23.28 0.18
C ARG A 509 -29.97 22.39 -0.52
N THR A 510 -29.07 21.76 0.24
CA THR A 510 -27.98 20.95 -0.30
C THR A 510 -28.07 19.51 0.21
N ILE A 511 -28.04 18.56 -0.70
CA ILE A 511 -28.04 17.11 -0.43
C ILE A 511 -26.61 16.59 -0.58
N VAL A 512 -26.17 15.77 0.38
CA VAL A 512 -24.86 15.10 0.29
C VAL A 512 -25.04 13.75 -0.38
N SER A 513 -24.28 13.50 -1.44
CA SER A 513 -24.27 12.23 -2.16
C SER A 513 -23.41 11.18 -1.42
N ASN A 514 -23.59 9.91 -1.75
CA ASN A 514 -22.80 8.79 -1.21
C ASN A 514 -21.28 8.85 -1.53
N LEU A 515 -20.83 9.87 -2.26
CA LEU A 515 -19.41 10.13 -2.54
C LEU A 515 -18.73 11.03 -1.50
N ALA A 516 -19.48 11.47 -0.48
CA ALA A 516 -18.97 12.18 0.68
C ALA A 516 -19.68 11.68 1.96
N PHE A 517 -19.18 12.14 3.12
CA PHE A 517 -19.84 11.96 4.40
C PHE A 517 -20.50 13.26 4.84
N ALA A 518 -21.47 13.15 5.74
CA ALA A 518 -22.14 14.28 6.35
C ALA A 518 -22.28 14.11 7.87
N VAL A 519 -22.06 15.21 8.60
CA VAL A 519 -22.42 15.36 10.01
C VAL A 519 -23.63 16.26 10.05
N TYR A 520 -24.83 15.65 10.13
CA TYR A 520 -26.08 16.37 10.04
C TYR A 520 -26.41 17.12 11.31
N ASN A 521 -26.94 18.36 11.15
CA ASN A 521 -27.47 19.19 12.24
C ASN A 521 -26.48 19.39 13.40
N CYS A 522 -25.19 19.54 13.10
CA CYS A 522 -24.15 19.66 14.10
C CYS A 522 -23.90 21.11 14.54
N GLU A 523 -23.28 21.24 15.72
CA GLU A 523 -22.82 22.54 16.21
C GLU A 523 -21.56 23.00 15.46
N PRO A 524 -21.34 24.33 15.27
CA PRO A 524 -20.24 24.82 14.45
C PRO A 524 -18.82 24.48 14.93
N TRP A 525 -18.61 24.28 16.26
CA TRP A 525 -17.31 23.90 16.80
C TRP A 525 -16.75 22.61 16.21
N VAL A 526 -17.61 21.72 15.72
CA VAL A 526 -17.22 20.45 15.08
C VAL A 526 -16.33 20.67 13.86
N LEU A 527 -16.56 21.76 13.10
CA LEU A 527 -15.72 22.13 11.97
C LEU A 527 -14.25 22.34 12.39
N CYS A 528 -14.00 23.06 13.49
CA CYS A 528 -12.65 23.29 13.98
C CYS A 528 -11.93 21.99 14.37
N VAL A 529 -12.63 21.12 15.09
CA VAL A 529 -12.06 19.82 15.50
C VAL A 529 -11.65 19.00 14.27
N LEU A 530 -12.56 18.89 13.27
CA LEU A 530 -12.28 18.09 12.05
C LEU A 530 -11.27 18.75 11.11
N SER A 531 -11.08 20.07 11.20
CA SER A 531 -10.11 20.84 10.41
C SER A 531 -8.78 21.04 11.15
N SER A 532 -8.59 20.40 12.31
CA SER A 532 -7.38 20.51 13.14
C SER A 532 -6.27 19.57 12.70
N LYS A 533 -5.05 19.87 13.09
CA LYS A 533 -3.86 19.05 12.89
C LYS A 533 -3.97 17.70 13.63
N MET A 534 -4.55 17.69 14.85
CA MET A 534 -4.81 16.45 15.61
C MET A 534 -5.67 15.47 14.81
N HIS A 535 -6.79 15.93 14.24
CA HIS A 535 -7.67 15.09 13.44
C HIS A 535 -7.00 14.67 12.11
N MET A 536 -6.24 15.57 11.51
CA MET A 536 -5.52 15.29 10.27
C MET A 536 -4.44 14.23 10.43
N LEU A 537 -3.68 14.28 11.55
CA LEU A 537 -2.68 13.27 11.89
C LEU A 537 -3.33 11.91 12.14
N TRP A 538 -4.41 11.86 12.93
CA TRP A 538 -5.15 10.62 13.14
C TRP A 538 -5.66 10.03 11.83
N MET A 539 -6.26 10.86 10.97
CA MET A 539 -6.74 10.45 9.66
C MET A 539 -5.62 9.88 8.77
N LYS A 540 -4.48 10.56 8.68
CA LYS A 540 -3.32 10.11 7.92
C LYS A 540 -2.80 8.75 8.40
N THR A 541 -2.84 8.51 9.70
CA THR A 541 -2.37 7.27 10.33
C THR A 541 -3.32 6.11 10.11
N VAL A 542 -4.62 6.28 10.42
CA VAL A 542 -5.55 5.15 10.48
C VAL A 542 -6.34 4.93 9.19
N CYS A 543 -6.42 5.91 8.30
CA CYS A 543 -7.09 5.75 7.01
C CYS A 543 -6.16 5.20 5.93
N GLY A 544 -6.74 4.54 4.95
CA GLY A 544 -6.02 4.14 3.75
C GLY A 544 -5.92 5.26 2.73
N ALA A 545 -5.10 5.05 1.70
CA ALA A 545 -5.03 5.89 0.53
C ALA A 545 -5.77 5.25 -0.67
N LEU A 546 -6.17 6.09 -1.62
CA LEU A 546 -6.61 5.70 -2.95
C LEU A 546 -5.53 6.22 -3.91
N GLU A 547 -4.64 5.35 -4.36
CA GLU A 547 -3.36 5.71 -4.97
C GLU A 547 -2.52 6.49 -3.94
N THR A 548 -2.29 7.81 -4.12
CA THR A 548 -1.64 8.70 -3.15
C THR A 548 -2.65 9.52 -2.35
N ARG A 549 -3.88 9.66 -2.81
CA ARG A 549 -4.94 10.53 -2.24
C ARG A 549 -5.49 9.96 -0.92
N TYR A 550 -5.72 10.83 0.06
CA TYR A 550 -6.36 10.44 1.32
C TYR A 550 -7.76 9.91 1.10
N ARG A 551 -8.07 8.74 1.68
CA ARG A 551 -9.38 8.12 1.66
C ARG A 551 -9.97 8.11 3.06
N TYR A 552 -10.77 9.11 3.39
CA TYR A 552 -11.41 9.25 4.68
C TYR A 552 -12.33 8.07 5.01
N SER A 553 -12.29 7.61 6.26
CA SER A 553 -13.13 6.53 6.74
C SER A 553 -13.88 6.95 8.01
N ASN A 554 -15.21 6.89 7.98
CA ASN A 554 -16.02 7.17 9.17
C ASN A 554 -15.78 6.13 10.27
N VAL A 555 -15.63 4.86 9.95
CA VAL A 555 -15.48 3.76 10.92
C VAL A 555 -14.06 3.62 11.47
N LEU A 556 -13.03 4.07 10.75
CA LEU A 556 -11.63 4.01 11.20
C LEU A 556 -11.11 5.34 11.72
N CYS A 557 -11.54 6.48 11.16
CA CYS A 557 -11.06 7.78 11.55
C CYS A 557 -12.04 8.48 12.50
N TYR A 558 -13.22 8.83 11.99
CA TYR A 558 -14.16 9.66 12.74
C TYR A 558 -14.62 9.01 14.06
N ASN A 559 -15.05 7.76 13.97
CA ASN A 559 -15.63 7.04 15.12
C ASN A 559 -14.58 6.64 16.15
N THR A 560 -13.32 6.51 15.75
CA THR A 560 -12.23 6.12 16.66
C THR A 560 -11.39 7.30 17.13
N PHE A 561 -11.63 8.51 16.59
CA PHE A 561 -10.83 9.69 16.88
C PHE A 561 -10.82 9.98 18.38
N PRO A 562 -9.65 9.97 19.04
CA PRO A 562 -9.52 10.21 20.45
C PRO A 562 -9.74 11.70 20.75
N LEU A 563 -10.94 12.05 21.17
CA LEU A 563 -11.30 13.43 21.50
C LEU A 563 -11.70 13.50 22.98
N PRO A 564 -11.04 14.34 23.79
CA PRO A 564 -11.41 14.53 25.19
C PRO A 564 -12.73 15.29 25.31
N TYR A 565 -13.30 15.30 26.50
CA TYR A 565 -14.47 16.13 26.82
C TYR A 565 -14.17 17.61 26.56
N ILE A 566 -15.10 18.29 25.92
CA ILE A 566 -14.96 19.72 25.58
C ILE A 566 -15.94 20.52 26.46
N SER A 567 -15.42 21.44 27.25
CA SER A 567 -16.24 22.33 28.06
C SER A 567 -17.05 23.30 27.19
N GLN A 568 -18.16 23.84 27.74
CA GLN A 568 -19.00 24.80 27.01
C GLN A 568 -18.22 26.04 26.52
N ALA A 569 -17.35 26.60 27.38
CA ALA A 569 -16.50 27.74 27.02
C ALA A 569 -15.56 27.44 25.85
N LYS A 570 -14.97 26.25 25.81
CA LYS A 570 -14.12 25.80 24.68
C LYS A 570 -14.94 25.59 23.40
N LYS A 571 -16.17 25.05 23.50
CA LYS A 571 -17.07 24.93 22.33
C LYS A 571 -17.43 26.31 21.76
N GLU A 572 -17.68 27.30 22.60
CA GLU A 572 -17.97 28.67 22.16
C GLU A 572 -16.75 29.32 21.47
N ALA A 573 -15.55 29.14 22.03
CA ALA A 573 -14.31 29.61 21.40
C ALA A 573 -14.09 28.95 20.03
N LEU A 574 -14.21 27.64 19.91
CA LEU A 574 -14.10 26.90 18.66
C LEU A 574 -15.21 27.29 17.66
N THR A 575 -16.42 27.59 18.13
CA THR A 575 -17.50 28.09 17.28
C THR A 575 -17.13 29.43 16.65
N SER A 576 -16.56 30.36 17.42
CA SER A 576 -16.09 31.65 16.89
C SER A 576 -14.98 31.49 15.84
N LEU A 577 -14.06 30.56 16.07
CA LEU A 577 -13.01 30.22 15.10
C LEU A 577 -13.58 29.56 13.84
N SER A 578 -14.61 28.74 13.95
CA SER A 578 -15.31 28.15 12.79
C SER A 578 -15.88 29.22 11.87
N PHE A 579 -16.55 30.22 12.42
CA PHE A 579 -17.07 31.34 11.62
C PHE A 579 -15.93 32.21 11.05
N SER A 580 -14.84 32.41 11.79
CA SER A 580 -13.66 33.12 11.29
C SER A 580 -13.03 32.36 10.10
N LEU A 581 -12.91 31.04 10.16
CA LEU A 581 -12.43 30.21 9.06
C LEU A 581 -13.32 30.37 7.81
N ILE A 582 -14.63 30.32 7.97
CA ILE A 582 -15.56 30.50 6.83
C ILE A 582 -15.41 31.89 6.24
N ARG A 583 -15.37 32.94 7.07
CA ARG A 583 -15.20 34.33 6.61
C ARG A 583 -13.91 34.55 5.82
N ILE A 584 -12.80 33.91 6.24
CA ILE A 584 -11.54 33.98 5.48
C ILE A 584 -11.70 33.28 4.13
N ARG A 585 -12.31 32.09 4.07
CA ARG A 585 -12.58 31.38 2.82
C ARG A 585 -13.47 32.18 1.86
N GLU A 586 -14.42 32.95 2.36
CA GLU A 586 -15.30 33.81 1.57
C GLU A 586 -14.54 34.94 0.85
N ASN A 587 -13.38 35.39 1.37
CA ASN A 587 -12.51 36.35 0.68
C ASN A 587 -11.91 35.78 -0.61
N TYR A 588 -11.94 34.45 -0.81
CA TYR A 588 -11.41 33.72 -1.95
C TYR A 588 -12.51 32.96 -2.70
N CYS A 589 -13.71 33.52 -2.79
CA CYS A 589 -14.89 32.88 -3.39
C CYS A 589 -14.77 32.63 -4.91
N ASP A 590 -13.82 33.24 -5.58
CA ASP A 590 -13.43 33.01 -6.97
C ASP A 590 -12.58 31.78 -7.19
N MET A 591 -12.01 31.20 -6.13
CA MET A 591 -11.25 29.96 -6.15
C MET A 591 -12.10 28.77 -5.70
N SER A 592 -11.78 27.57 -6.22
CA SER A 592 -12.31 26.33 -5.61
C SER A 592 -11.66 26.08 -4.24
N LEU A 593 -12.36 25.36 -3.34
CA LEU A 593 -11.74 24.94 -2.07
C LEU A 593 -10.50 24.06 -2.31
N GLY A 594 -10.51 23.30 -3.41
CA GLY A 594 -9.38 22.49 -3.80
C GLY A 594 -8.13 23.30 -4.08
N ASP A 595 -8.24 24.35 -4.88
CA ASP A 595 -7.14 25.24 -5.24
C ASP A 595 -6.67 26.07 -4.05
N LEU A 596 -7.63 26.57 -3.26
CA LEU A 596 -7.36 27.33 -2.05
C LEU A 596 -6.54 26.54 -1.02
N TYR A 597 -6.84 25.24 -0.86
CA TYR A 597 -6.12 24.36 0.08
C TYR A 597 -4.87 23.71 -0.51
N ASN A 598 -4.69 23.71 -1.82
CA ASN A 598 -3.43 23.33 -2.46
C ASN A 598 -2.35 24.42 -2.25
N ASN A 599 -2.77 25.69 -2.22
CA ASN A 599 -1.88 26.85 -2.10
C ASN A 599 -2.47 27.82 -1.07
N MET A 600 -2.43 27.45 0.22
CA MET A 600 -3.06 28.20 1.29
C MET A 600 -2.42 29.60 1.46
N PRO A 601 -3.20 30.68 1.36
CA PRO A 601 -2.72 32.03 1.67
C PRO A 601 -2.45 32.20 3.17
N SER A 602 -1.65 33.20 3.52
CA SER A 602 -1.13 33.43 4.87
C SER A 602 -2.21 33.60 5.94
N ASP A 603 -3.32 34.24 5.61
CA ASP A 603 -4.46 34.42 6.54
C ASP A 603 -5.21 33.14 6.78
N LEU A 604 -5.32 32.25 5.77
CA LEU A 604 -5.88 30.91 5.92
C LEU A 604 -4.97 30.01 6.75
N ILE A 605 -3.65 30.09 6.58
CA ILE A 605 -2.68 29.39 7.44
C ILE A 605 -2.83 29.88 8.87
N ALA A 606 -2.83 31.18 9.12
CA ALA A 606 -2.91 31.77 10.45
C ALA A 606 -4.19 31.39 11.23
N ILE A 607 -5.35 31.24 10.54
CA ILE A 607 -6.55 30.78 11.22
C ILE A 607 -6.49 29.28 11.55
N HIS A 608 -5.88 28.45 10.67
CA HIS A 608 -5.65 27.04 10.98
C HIS A 608 -4.68 26.86 12.13
N ASP A 609 -3.64 27.68 12.26
CA ASP A 609 -2.73 27.65 13.41
C ASP A 609 -3.47 27.98 14.72
N LYS A 610 -4.34 28.99 14.72
CA LYS A 610 -5.19 29.28 15.89
C LYS A 610 -6.16 28.13 16.22
N ILE A 611 -6.71 27.49 15.21
CA ILE A 611 -7.55 26.29 15.40
C ILE A 611 -6.72 25.17 16.03
N ASN A 612 -5.50 24.92 15.53
CA ASN A 612 -4.61 23.90 16.06
C ASN A 612 -4.26 24.17 17.52
N GLU A 613 -3.84 25.39 17.88
CA GLU A 613 -3.54 25.78 19.26
C GLU A 613 -4.74 25.53 20.19
N ASN A 614 -5.95 25.92 19.77
CA ASN A 614 -7.16 25.72 20.57
C ASN A 614 -7.56 24.25 20.70
N VAL A 615 -7.39 23.45 19.64
CA VAL A 615 -7.69 22.00 19.70
C VAL A 615 -6.60 21.27 20.48
N ASP A 616 -5.32 21.58 20.30
CA ASP A 616 -4.21 21.00 21.06
C ASP A 616 -4.39 21.22 22.57
N SER A 617 -4.86 22.42 22.98
CA SER A 617 -5.17 22.75 24.39
C SER A 617 -6.33 21.95 25.00
N LEU A 618 -7.03 21.11 24.24
CA LEU A 618 -7.99 20.15 24.77
C LEU A 618 -7.31 18.90 25.34
N TYR A 619 -6.09 18.61 24.91
CA TYR A 619 -5.35 17.40 25.27
C TYR A 619 -4.33 17.65 26.37
N GLN A 620 -3.62 18.77 26.33
CA GLN A 620 -2.65 19.19 27.34
C GLN A 620 -2.46 20.71 27.37
N ASP A 621 -1.96 21.23 28.50
CA ASP A 621 -1.76 22.66 28.71
C ASP A 621 -0.52 23.20 28.01
N GLN A 622 0.52 22.36 27.83
CA GLN A 622 1.74 22.75 27.15
C GLN A 622 1.60 22.51 25.63
N PRO A 623 2.16 23.39 24.78
CA PRO A 623 2.18 23.16 23.34
C PRO A 623 2.90 21.84 22.99
N PHE A 624 2.42 21.13 21.99
CA PHE A 624 3.12 19.98 21.44
C PHE A 624 4.37 20.42 20.67
N GLU A 625 5.50 19.75 20.89
CA GLU A 625 6.75 20.06 20.22
C GLU A 625 6.81 19.46 18.78
N SER A 626 6.11 18.35 18.55
CA SER A 626 6.14 17.66 17.25
C SER A 626 4.81 16.97 16.90
N ASP A 627 4.69 16.56 15.64
CA ASP A 627 3.57 15.76 15.15
C ASP A 627 3.59 14.34 15.74
N LEU A 628 4.77 13.80 16.01
CA LEU A 628 4.94 12.51 16.67
C LEU A 628 4.40 12.56 18.12
N GLU A 629 4.66 13.64 18.85
CA GLU A 629 4.14 13.82 20.21
C GLU A 629 2.60 13.88 20.20
N ARG A 630 2.00 14.64 19.25
CA ARG A 630 0.53 14.66 19.06
C ARG A 630 -0.02 13.27 18.80
N LEU A 631 0.61 12.53 17.88
CA LEU A 631 0.18 11.19 17.51
C LEU A 631 0.32 10.21 18.67
N THR A 632 1.40 10.29 19.44
CA THR A 632 1.61 9.50 20.66
C THR A 632 0.52 9.78 21.71
N CYS A 633 0.16 11.05 21.90
CA CYS A 633 -0.94 11.44 22.79
C CYS A 633 -2.27 10.81 22.34
N LEU A 634 -2.61 10.88 21.06
CA LEU A 634 -3.82 10.27 20.48
C LEU A 634 -3.83 8.75 20.67
N ILE A 635 -2.73 8.07 20.37
CA ILE A 635 -2.60 6.63 20.52
C ILE A 635 -2.77 6.21 21.98
N ASN A 636 -2.11 6.89 22.91
CA ASN A 636 -2.22 6.60 24.32
C ASN A 636 -3.66 6.79 24.83
N MET A 637 -4.35 7.81 24.35
CA MET A 637 -5.75 8.05 24.69
C MET A 637 -6.67 6.97 24.11
N TYR A 638 -6.43 6.54 22.87
CA TYR A 638 -7.14 5.42 22.24
C TYR A 638 -6.96 4.13 23.04
N ASN A 639 -5.71 3.77 23.37
CA ASN A 639 -5.39 2.56 24.13
C ASN A 639 -6.06 2.55 25.51
N LYS A 640 -6.02 3.67 26.23
CA LYS A 640 -6.72 3.82 27.53
C LYS A 640 -8.22 3.60 27.40
N ARG A 641 -8.81 4.06 26.28
CA ARG A 641 -10.25 3.87 26.04
C ARG A 641 -10.60 2.40 25.79
N ILE A 642 -9.83 1.73 24.93
CA ILE A 642 -10.04 0.31 24.60
C ILE A 642 -9.79 -0.60 25.83
N ALA A 643 -8.80 -0.29 26.66
CA ALA A 643 -8.52 -1.06 27.87
C ALA A 643 -9.63 -0.97 28.94
N ASN A 644 -10.50 0.05 28.85
CA ASN A 644 -11.61 0.27 29.79
C ASN A 644 -12.97 -0.23 29.23
N GLU A 645 -13.02 -0.76 28.02
CA GLU A 645 -14.17 -1.46 27.43
C GLU A 645 -14.10 -2.97 27.70
#